data_bcd47681feb82776c04b81ead0e91cc5
#
_entry.id   bcd47681feb82776c04b81ead0e91cc5
#
_cell.length_a   1.000
_cell.length_b   1.000
_cell.length_c   1.000
_cell.angle_alpha   90.00
_cell.angle_beta   90.00
_cell.angle_gamma   90.00
#
_symmetry.space_group_name_H-M   'P 1'
#
loop_
_entity.id
_entity.type
_entity.pdbx_description
1 polymer ?
#
loop_
_entity_poly.entity_id
_entity_poly.type
_entity_poly.pdbx_seq_one_letter_code
_entity_poly.pdbx_strand_id
1 'polypeptide(L)'
;LRAHHKDAGLPSTFQILDTQDQLSAIKRLLKSLKIDDEKYPPKQLQYFIAHAKEKGMRSKDMDRGDSFQNTMVELYQAYEEQCQREGVVDFAELLLRSYELLKHHQPIREHYQERFRHILVDEFQDTNALQYAWLKLISGYGASNPSSVFAVGDDDQSIYAFRGADVENMRLFERHFKPYLVKLEQNYRSYGHILDAANHLIANNTERLGKNLRTDAGHGEPVRVYEAATDGTEAAWIVDEIKSMINTGSTRSEIAILYRSNAQSRIIEHGLFSAGIPYRVYGGLRFFERAEIKHALAYLRLLENPNDDTSFARVVNFPTRGIGAKSIETLQDSAKLNNCSFYAAAPYLEGKAGASIGAFVRLIDHMRDATRHYTLPETVDYVIQNSGLIQHYVNEREGQDRVENLQELVNAATAFIAEEGFPQDTVAGTSQEDSAVEMSPLAGFLAHASLEAGDNQAQAGQDAAQLMTVHAAKGLEFTNVFITGLEEGLFPHENSINEDDGLEEERRLMYVAITRAKERLFLSHTQSRLLHGQVRYNLPSRFLEELPATSLKHLTPKNKDARWGGATTTRMPSWSEGSDWGGPAATVPRSSNSAITAPISSLPRKDNGHGFRVGQSVFHTKFGEGRILAIEGQAEQAKAQVNFNRHGAKWLQLAIAKLTAID
;
A
#
# COMPACT_ATOMS: atom_id res chain seq x y z
N LEU A 1 -27.62 -24.34 3.60
CA LEU A 1 -26.88 -25.45 4.25
C LEU A 1 -27.55 -25.92 5.54
N ARG A 2 -28.00 -25.07 6.48
CA ARG A 2 -28.62 -25.52 7.74
C ARG A 2 -29.91 -26.31 7.50
N ALA A 3 -30.76 -25.90 6.55
CA ALA A 3 -31.98 -26.61 6.21
C ALA A 3 -31.72 -28.00 5.60
N HIS A 4 -30.59 -28.17 4.92
CA HIS A 4 -30.18 -29.39 4.23
C HIS A 4 -28.87 -29.93 4.77
N HIS A 5 -28.64 -29.82 6.09
CA HIS A 5 -27.38 -30.18 6.70
C HIS A 5 -27.00 -31.65 6.48
N LYS A 6 -27.98 -32.56 6.48
CA LYS A 6 -27.75 -33.99 6.25
C LYS A 6 -27.25 -34.26 4.83
N ASP A 7 -27.91 -33.66 3.84
CA ASP A 7 -27.55 -33.80 2.43
C ASP A 7 -26.20 -33.12 2.12
N ALA A 8 -25.88 -32.08 2.88
CA ALA A 8 -24.58 -31.41 2.83
C ALA A 8 -23.50 -32.15 3.64
N GLY A 9 -23.81 -33.27 4.30
CA GLY A 9 -22.85 -34.02 5.14
C GLY A 9 -22.38 -33.26 6.38
N LEU A 10 -23.25 -32.41 6.95
CA LEU A 10 -22.92 -31.56 8.12
C LEU A 10 -23.81 -31.93 9.31
N PRO A 11 -23.35 -31.77 10.56
CA PRO A 11 -24.24 -31.81 11.72
C PRO A 11 -25.20 -30.64 11.71
N SER A 12 -26.38 -30.79 12.33
CA SER A 12 -27.39 -29.69 12.40
C SER A 12 -26.86 -28.44 13.07
N THR A 13 -25.91 -28.59 13.97
CA THR A 13 -25.30 -27.55 14.81
C THR A 13 -23.90 -27.14 14.34
N PHE A 14 -23.54 -27.39 13.05
CA PHE A 14 -22.22 -27.03 12.56
C PHE A 14 -21.89 -25.58 12.86
N GLN A 15 -20.63 -25.31 13.19
CA GLN A 15 -20.13 -23.99 13.49
C GLN A 15 -19.32 -23.41 12.32
N ILE A 16 -19.32 -22.10 12.22
CA ILE A 16 -18.56 -21.37 11.19
C ILE A 16 -17.31 -20.82 11.85
N LEU A 17 -16.15 -21.19 11.31
CA LEU A 17 -14.87 -20.67 11.73
C LEU A 17 -14.65 -19.31 11.07
N ASP A 18 -14.30 -18.30 11.87
CA ASP A 18 -13.74 -17.10 11.32
C ASP A 18 -12.28 -17.32 10.87
N THR A 19 -11.67 -16.31 10.27
CA THR A 19 -10.29 -16.40 9.75
C THR A 19 -9.26 -16.75 10.84
N GLN A 20 -9.46 -16.26 12.06
CA GLN A 20 -8.56 -16.53 13.18
C GLN A 20 -8.76 -17.93 13.75
N ASP A 21 -10.01 -18.36 13.86
CA ASP A 21 -10.37 -19.72 14.30
C ASP A 21 -9.86 -20.75 13.30
N GLN A 22 -10.02 -20.49 12.00
CA GLN A 22 -9.47 -21.33 10.93
C GLN A 22 -7.95 -21.45 11.05
N LEU A 23 -7.24 -20.33 11.23
CA LEU A 23 -5.79 -20.35 11.43
C LEU A 23 -5.39 -21.16 12.67
N SER A 24 -6.15 -21.03 13.75
CA SER A 24 -5.93 -21.80 14.97
C SER A 24 -6.15 -23.30 14.78
N ALA A 25 -7.18 -23.69 14.00
CA ALA A 25 -7.41 -25.08 13.62
C ALA A 25 -6.26 -25.65 12.77
N ILE A 26 -5.77 -24.90 11.79
CA ILE A 26 -4.62 -25.27 10.97
C ILE A 26 -3.35 -25.45 11.81
N LYS A 27 -3.06 -24.53 12.75
CA LYS A 27 -1.91 -24.67 13.68
C LYS A 27 -2.00 -25.95 14.52
N ARG A 28 -3.20 -26.27 15.03
CA ARG A 28 -3.41 -27.54 15.76
C ARG A 28 -3.18 -28.76 14.87
N LEU A 29 -3.63 -28.70 13.62
CA LEU A 29 -3.43 -29.77 12.64
C LEU A 29 -1.95 -30.01 12.38
N LEU A 30 -1.18 -28.98 11.99
CA LEU A 30 0.26 -29.09 11.72
C LEU A 30 1.02 -29.66 12.91
N LYS A 31 0.71 -29.17 14.12
CA LYS A 31 1.29 -29.69 15.36
C LYS A 31 0.97 -31.17 15.58
N SER A 32 -0.28 -31.59 15.34
CA SER A 32 -0.69 -33.02 15.50
C SER A 32 0.01 -33.95 14.51
N LEU A 33 0.26 -33.49 13.29
CA LEU A 33 0.96 -34.18 12.23
C LEU A 33 2.49 -34.07 12.34
N LYS A 34 3.01 -33.31 13.32
CA LYS A 34 4.43 -33.02 13.52
C LYS A 34 5.09 -32.41 12.28
N ILE A 35 4.34 -31.60 11.55
CA ILE A 35 4.82 -30.86 10.39
C ILE A 35 5.55 -29.62 10.87
N ASP A 36 6.66 -29.33 10.21
CA ASP A 36 7.44 -28.12 10.43
C ASP A 36 6.68 -26.90 9.92
N ASP A 37 6.29 -26.01 10.82
CA ASP A 37 5.52 -24.78 10.55
C ASP A 37 6.39 -23.64 9.96
N GLU A 38 7.72 -23.75 10.00
CA GLU A 38 8.62 -22.88 9.26
C GLU A 38 8.65 -23.25 7.77
N LYS A 39 8.65 -24.54 7.46
CA LYS A 39 8.61 -25.05 6.08
C LYS A 39 7.23 -24.93 5.43
N TYR A 40 6.17 -25.15 6.22
CA TYR A 40 4.77 -25.06 5.79
C TYR A 40 4.01 -24.06 6.67
N PRO A 41 4.16 -22.74 6.44
CA PRO A 41 3.57 -21.72 7.27
C PRO A 41 2.04 -21.85 7.34
N PRO A 42 1.43 -21.84 8.54
CA PRO A 42 -0.01 -22.02 8.71
C PRO A 42 -0.86 -21.06 7.88
N LYS A 43 -0.42 -19.81 7.72
CA LYS A 43 -1.10 -18.81 6.90
C LYS A 43 -1.03 -19.13 5.40
N GLN A 44 0.09 -19.64 4.93
CA GLN A 44 0.23 -20.04 3.53
C GLN A 44 -0.69 -21.24 3.22
N LEU A 45 -0.80 -22.20 4.15
CA LEU A 45 -1.75 -23.30 4.02
C LEU A 45 -3.20 -22.81 4.06
N GLN A 46 -3.53 -21.85 4.95
CA GLN A 46 -4.85 -21.22 4.99
C GLN A 46 -5.22 -20.57 3.65
N TYR A 47 -4.27 -19.81 3.07
CA TYR A 47 -4.46 -19.20 1.74
C TYR A 47 -4.64 -20.25 0.64
N PHE A 48 -3.79 -21.27 0.62
CA PHE A 48 -3.87 -22.38 -0.35
C PHE A 48 -5.25 -23.05 -0.31
N ILE A 49 -5.76 -23.37 0.89
CA ILE A 49 -7.08 -23.98 1.08
C ILE A 49 -8.19 -23.05 0.59
N ALA A 50 -8.17 -21.76 0.96
CA ALA A 50 -9.17 -20.80 0.55
C ALA A 50 -9.21 -20.65 -0.97
N HIS A 51 -8.05 -20.48 -1.60
CA HIS A 51 -7.91 -20.35 -3.05
C HIS A 51 -8.39 -21.59 -3.82
N ALA A 52 -8.06 -22.80 -3.33
CA ALA A 52 -8.54 -24.04 -3.91
C ALA A 52 -10.08 -24.12 -3.85
N LYS A 53 -10.68 -23.82 -2.69
CA LYS A 53 -12.13 -23.81 -2.51
C LYS A 53 -12.83 -22.75 -3.36
N GLU A 54 -12.26 -21.55 -3.51
CA GLU A 54 -12.77 -20.48 -4.38
C GLU A 54 -12.78 -20.86 -5.86
N LYS A 55 -11.88 -21.77 -6.27
CA LYS A 55 -11.89 -22.39 -7.59
C LYS A 55 -12.81 -23.62 -7.70
N GLY A 56 -13.52 -23.96 -6.66
CA GLY A 56 -14.41 -25.12 -6.64
C GLY A 56 -13.71 -26.46 -6.51
N MET A 57 -12.44 -26.49 -6.04
CA MET A 57 -11.61 -27.68 -5.97
C MET A 57 -11.52 -28.20 -4.54
N ARG A 58 -11.72 -29.52 -4.38
CA ARG A 58 -11.39 -30.28 -3.19
C ARG A 58 -9.93 -30.75 -3.26
N SER A 59 -9.38 -31.15 -2.12
CA SER A 59 -8.03 -31.72 -2.06
C SER A 59 -7.81 -32.88 -3.06
N LYS A 60 -8.82 -33.72 -3.24
CA LYS A 60 -8.82 -34.87 -4.20
C LYS A 60 -8.82 -34.45 -5.68
N ASP A 61 -9.29 -33.22 -5.98
CA ASP A 61 -9.43 -32.72 -7.34
C ASP A 61 -8.20 -31.88 -7.78
N MET A 62 -7.23 -31.74 -6.89
CA MET A 62 -6.03 -30.95 -7.14
C MET A 62 -4.93 -31.78 -7.83
N ASP A 63 -4.27 -31.16 -8.79
CA ASP A 63 -3.09 -31.75 -9.44
C ASP A 63 -1.94 -31.86 -8.43
N ARG A 64 -1.23 -32.98 -8.50
CA ARG A 64 -0.02 -33.21 -7.74
C ARG A 64 1.18 -32.76 -8.54
N GLY A 65 1.90 -31.79 -8.01
CA GLY A 65 3.07 -31.17 -8.62
C GLY A 65 4.39 -31.62 -7.98
N ASP A 66 5.17 -30.64 -7.55
CA ASP A 66 6.42 -30.89 -6.83
C ASP A 66 6.17 -31.42 -5.39
N SER A 67 7.24 -31.75 -4.68
CA SER A 67 7.15 -32.28 -3.30
C SER A 67 6.47 -31.31 -2.33
N PHE A 68 6.65 -30.00 -2.50
CA PHE A 68 6.02 -28.99 -1.66
C PHE A 68 4.51 -28.93 -1.90
N GLN A 69 4.11 -28.85 -3.17
CA GLN A 69 2.70 -28.81 -3.57
C GLN A 69 1.96 -30.10 -3.16
N ASN A 70 2.59 -31.27 -3.31
CA ASN A 70 2.01 -32.54 -2.85
C ASN A 70 1.73 -32.52 -1.35
N THR A 71 2.67 -32.03 -0.54
CA THR A 71 2.45 -31.92 0.91
C THR A 71 1.33 -30.91 1.22
N MET A 72 1.24 -29.78 0.52
CA MET A 72 0.15 -28.83 0.71
C MET A 72 -1.22 -29.44 0.40
N VAL A 73 -1.33 -30.28 -0.62
CA VAL A 73 -2.56 -31.02 -0.95
C VAL A 73 -2.90 -32.04 0.13
N GLU A 74 -1.92 -32.77 0.65
CA GLU A 74 -2.12 -33.74 1.76
C GLU A 74 -2.57 -33.01 3.06
N LEU A 75 -1.99 -31.85 3.34
CA LEU A 75 -2.39 -31.02 4.47
C LEU A 75 -3.79 -30.45 4.29
N TYR A 76 -4.17 -30.07 3.07
CA TYR A 76 -5.54 -29.67 2.76
C TYR A 76 -6.52 -30.81 2.99
N GLN A 77 -6.21 -32.02 2.54
CA GLN A 77 -7.03 -33.21 2.81
C GLN A 77 -7.20 -33.45 4.32
N ALA A 78 -6.11 -33.41 5.07
CA ALA A 78 -6.15 -33.59 6.52
C ALA A 78 -6.97 -32.49 7.23
N TYR A 79 -6.94 -31.26 6.71
CA TYR A 79 -7.77 -30.17 7.19
C TYR A 79 -9.27 -30.41 6.90
N GLU A 80 -9.62 -30.86 5.69
CA GLU A 80 -11.01 -31.22 5.36
C GLU A 80 -11.55 -32.30 6.30
N GLU A 81 -10.75 -33.37 6.54
CA GLU A 81 -11.10 -34.44 7.46
C GLU A 81 -11.25 -33.96 8.90
N GLN A 82 -10.38 -33.07 9.36
CA GLN A 82 -10.49 -32.45 10.68
C GLN A 82 -11.77 -31.61 10.81
N CYS A 83 -12.06 -30.74 9.86
CA CYS A 83 -13.27 -29.92 9.88
C CYS A 83 -14.55 -30.78 9.86
N GLN A 84 -14.55 -31.83 9.06
CA GLN A 84 -15.67 -32.78 9.01
C GLN A 84 -15.88 -33.47 10.36
N ARG A 85 -14.82 -33.90 11.03
CA ARG A 85 -14.84 -34.55 12.33
C ARG A 85 -15.31 -33.61 13.46
N GLU A 86 -14.83 -32.36 13.41
CA GLU A 86 -15.17 -31.31 14.38
C GLU A 86 -16.55 -30.68 14.12
N GLY A 87 -17.18 -30.95 12.96
CA GLY A 87 -18.46 -30.34 12.58
C GLY A 87 -18.36 -28.84 12.35
N VAL A 88 -17.26 -28.35 11.78
CA VAL A 88 -16.98 -26.94 11.52
C VAL A 88 -16.76 -26.67 10.04
N VAL A 89 -17.04 -25.46 9.60
CA VAL A 89 -16.84 -24.99 8.23
C VAL A 89 -16.19 -23.61 8.23
N ASP A 90 -15.28 -23.34 7.30
CA ASP A 90 -14.76 -22.00 7.04
C ASP A 90 -15.66 -21.24 6.03
N PHE A 91 -15.40 -19.95 5.82
CA PHE A 91 -16.21 -19.13 4.91
C PHE A 91 -16.20 -19.67 3.46
N ALA A 92 -15.04 -20.07 2.95
CA ALA A 92 -14.95 -20.62 1.58
C ALA A 92 -15.71 -21.95 1.46
N GLU A 93 -15.74 -22.76 2.53
CA GLU A 93 -16.50 -24.00 2.59
C GLU A 93 -18.01 -23.78 2.48
N LEU A 94 -18.53 -22.69 3.03
CA LEU A 94 -19.97 -22.38 2.92
C LEU A 94 -20.41 -22.30 1.46
N LEU A 95 -19.62 -21.61 0.63
CA LEU A 95 -19.94 -21.48 -0.78
C LEU A 95 -19.70 -22.79 -1.54
N LEU A 96 -18.53 -23.42 -1.35
CA LEU A 96 -18.18 -24.66 -2.03
C LEU A 96 -19.19 -25.76 -1.73
N ARG A 97 -19.55 -25.95 -0.48
CA ARG A 97 -20.52 -26.97 -0.06
C ARG A 97 -21.94 -26.67 -0.51
N SER A 98 -22.30 -25.40 -0.58
CA SER A 98 -23.59 -24.98 -1.18
C SER A 98 -23.64 -25.28 -2.68
N TYR A 99 -22.52 -25.05 -3.39
CA TYR A 99 -22.39 -25.41 -4.79
C TYR A 99 -22.49 -26.91 -5.01
N GLU A 100 -21.75 -27.71 -4.24
CA GLU A 100 -21.77 -29.18 -4.32
C GLU A 100 -23.16 -29.75 -3.99
N LEU A 101 -23.82 -29.21 -2.95
CA LEU A 101 -25.19 -29.59 -2.59
C LEU A 101 -26.14 -29.41 -3.79
N LEU A 102 -26.14 -28.25 -4.41
CA LEU A 102 -26.99 -27.97 -5.58
C LEU A 102 -26.56 -28.81 -6.79
N LYS A 103 -25.28 -29.11 -6.96
CA LYS A 103 -24.73 -29.92 -8.06
C LYS A 103 -25.16 -31.39 -7.97
N HIS A 104 -25.10 -31.97 -6.79
CA HIS A 104 -25.27 -33.41 -6.60
C HIS A 104 -26.69 -33.81 -6.16
N HIS A 105 -27.50 -32.90 -5.60
CA HIS A 105 -28.85 -33.19 -5.12
C HIS A 105 -29.90 -32.45 -5.99
N GLN A 106 -30.30 -33.15 -7.07
CA GLN A 106 -31.26 -32.61 -8.02
C GLN A 106 -32.56 -32.12 -7.35
N PRO A 107 -33.22 -32.85 -6.43
CA PRO A 107 -34.48 -32.40 -5.82
C PRO A 107 -34.32 -31.08 -5.03
N ILE A 108 -33.16 -30.91 -4.33
CA ILE A 108 -32.90 -29.68 -3.60
C ILE A 108 -32.64 -28.53 -4.58
N ARG A 109 -31.89 -28.77 -5.65
CA ARG A 109 -31.66 -27.77 -6.69
C ARG A 109 -32.99 -27.32 -7.33
N GLU A 110 -33.85 -28.25 -7.73
CA GLU A 110 -35.14 -27.96 -8.34
C GLU A 110 -36.04 -27.17 -7.38
N HIS A 111 -36.10 -27.57 -6.10
CA HIS A 111 -36.85 -26.84 -5.07
C HIS A 111 -36.39 -25.35 -4.99
N TYR A 112 -35.12 -25.06 -5.02
CA TYR A 112 -34.64 -23.66 -4.96
C TYR A 112 -34.81 -22.93 -6.29
N GLN A 113 -34.75 -23.60 -7.44
CA GLN A 113 -35.07 -23.03 -8.75
C GLN A 113 -36.55 -22.65 -8.86
N GLU A 114 -37.43 -23.47 -8.31
CA GLU A 114 -38.87 -23.15 -8.24
C GLU A 114 -39.15 -22.00 -7.27
N ARG A 115 -38.45 -21.99 -6.14
CA ARG A 115 -38.64 -20.94 -5.10
C ARG A 115 -38.09 -19.59 -5.54
N PHE A 116 -36.95 -19.55 -6.16
CA PHE A 116 -36.27 -18.32 -6.58
C PHE A 116 -36.46 -18.09 -8.08
N ARG A 117 -37.65 -17.65 -8.44
CA ARG A 117 -38.00 -17.38 -9.84
C ARG A 117 -37.35 -16.09 -10.37
N HIS A 118 -36.92 -15.20 -9.50
CA HIS A 118 -36.22 -13.96 -9.81
C HIS A 118 -34.99 -13.87 -8.94
N ILE A 119 -33.83 -13.72 -9.57
CA ILE A 119 -32.53 -13.63 -8.92
C ILE A 119 -31.92 -12.28 -9.30
N LEU A 120 -31.60 -11.46 -8.29
CA LEU A 120 -30.95 -10.16 -8.47
C LEU A 120 -29.53 -10.27 -7.93
N VAL A 121 -28.56 -9.89 -8.75
CA VAL A 121 -27.15 -9.89 -8.40
C VAL A 121 -26.63 -8.48 -8.55
N ASP A 122 -26.06 -7.94 -7.48
CA ASP A 122 -25.39 -6.65 -7.44
C ASP A 122 -23.87 -6.83 -7.46
N GLU A 123 -23.12 -5.80 -7.89
CA GLU A 123 -21.66 -5.82 -7.98
C GLU A 123 -21.12 -7.06 -8.70
N PHE A 124 -21.73 -7.42 -9.82
CA PHE A 124 -21.47 -8.69 -10.51
C PHE A 124 -20.00 -8.85 -10.94
N GLN A 125 -19.29 -7.76 -11.23
CA GLN A 125 -17.87 -7.73 -11.59
C GLN A 125 -16.94 -8.25 -10.49
N ASP A 126 -17.42 -8.30 -9.24
CA ASP A 126 -16.62 -8.77 -8.09
C ASP A 126 -16.83 -10.27 -7.79
N THR A 127 -17.56 -10.98 -8.67
CA THR A 127 -17.80 -12.40 -8.50
C THR A 127 -16.60 -13.26 -8.89
N ASN A 128 -16.31 -14.30 -8.10
CA ASN A 128 -15.35 -15.33 -8.46
C ASN A 128 -15.97 -16.47 -9.29
N ALA A 129 -15.13 -17.35 -9.83
CA ALA A 129 -15.56 -18.46 -10.67
C ALA A 129 -16.57 -19.41 -9.98
N LEU A 130 -16.41 -19.69 -8.69
CA LEU A 130 -17.31 -20.56 -7.92
C LEU A 130 -18.67 -19.89 -7.68
N GLN A 131 -18.71 -18.59 -7.39
CA GLN A 131 -19.93 -17.82 -7.25
C GLN A 131 -20.74 -17.81 -8.55
N TYR A 132 -20.02 -17.64 -9.68
CA TYR A 132 -20.66 -17.71 -10.98
C TYR A 132 -21.19 -19.13 -11.31
N ALA A 133 -20.43 -20.18 -11.00
CA ALA A 133 -20.88 -21.56 -11.17
C ALA A 133 -22.10 -21.87 -10.28
N TRP A 134 -22.10 -21.38 -9.05
CA TRP A 134 -23.22 -21.49 -8.11
C TRP A 134 -24.48 -20.77 -8.65
N LEU A 135 -24.33 -19.55 -9.20
CA LEU A 135 -25.41 -18.79 -9.82
C LEU A 135 -26.05 -19.56 -10.98
N LYS A 136 -25.25 -20.21 -11.84
CA LYS A 136 -25.77 -21.04 -12.93
C LYS A 136 -26.64 -22.20 -12.43
N LEU A 137 -26.23 -22.84 -11.33
CA LEU A 137 -27.00 -23.96 -10.75
C LEU A 137 -28.32 -23.47 -10.15
N ILE A 138 -28.32 -22.40 -9.35
CA ILE A 138 -29.52 -21.92 -8.67
C ILE A 138 -30.52 -21.28 -9.65
N SER A 139 -30.02 -20.68 -10.73
CA SER A 139 -30.88 -20.09 -11.78
C SER A 139 -31.51 -21.12 -12.72
N GLY A 140 -31.04 -22.37 -12.67
CA GLY A 140 -31.48 -23.38 -13.62
C GLY A 140 -31.01 -23.14 -15.04
N TYR A 141 -29.80 -22.55 -15.21
CA TYR A 141 -29.21 -22.34 -16.52
C TYR A 141 -29.15 -23.66 -17.32
N GLY A 142 -29.72 -23.65 -18.54
CA GLY A 142 -29.83 -24.84 -19.38
C GLY A 142 -31.06 -25.71 -19.09
N ALA A 143 -31.87 -25.43 -18.07
CA ALA A 143 -33.13 -26.12 -17.83
C ALA A 143 -34.23 -25.59 -18.74
N SER A 144 -35.36 -26.36 -18.86
CA SER A 144 -36.52 -25.97 -19.68
C SER A 144 -37.26 -24.74 -19.16
N ASN A 145 -37.15 -24.44 -17.87
CA ASN A 145 -37.82 -23.32 -17.22
C ASN A 145 -36.89 -22.59 -16.21
N PRO A 146 -35.86 -21.87 -16.69
CA PRO A 146 -34.90 -21.20 -15.84
C PRO A 146 -35.52 -20.00 -15.11
N SER A 147 -34.92 -19.63 -13.99
CA SER A 147 -35.23 -18.39 -13.27
C SER A 147 -34.80 -17.17 -14.06
N SER A 148 -35.50 -16.05 -13.91
CA SER A 148 -35.03 -14.78 -14.46
C SER A 148 -33.86 -14.24 -13.63
N VAL A 149 -32.74 -13.97 -14.26
CA VAL A 149 -31.57 -13.40 -13.60
C VAL A 149 -31.42 -11.95 -14.04
N PHE A 150 -31.31 -11.05 -13.07
CA PHE A 150 -31.01 -9.64 -13.27
C PHE A 150 -29.67 -9.35 -12.58
N ALA A 151 -28.64 -9.01 -13.36
CA ALA A 151 -27.32 -8.71 -12.86
C ALA A 151 -26.97 -7.24 -13.09
N VAL A 152 -26.47 -6.58 -12.08
CA VAL A 152 -25.96 -5.22 -12.13
C VAL A 152 -24.46 -5.26 -11.82
N GLY A 153 -23.67 -4.55 -12.62
CA GLY A 153 -22.23 -4.49 -12.43
C GLY A 153 -21.58 -3.48 -13.36
N ASP A 154 -20.33 -3.20 -13.06
CA ASP A 154 -19.48 -2.26 -13.78
C ASP A 154 -18.07 -2.86 -13.90
N ASP A 155 -17.73 -3.35 -15.10
CA ASP A 155 -16.40 -3.93 -15.37
C ASP A 155 -15.26 -2.94 -15.11
N ASP A 156 -15.50 -1.64 -15.32
CA ASP A 156 -14.53 -0.59 -15.02
C ASP A 156 -14.29 -0.39 -13.50
N GLN A 157 -15.13 -0.98 -12.64
CA GLN A 157 -14.98 -0.97 -11.17
C GLN A 157 -14.55 -2.33 -10.59
N SER A 158 -14.09 -3.28 -11.43
CA SER A 158 -13.52 -4.54 -10.96
C SER A 158 -12.10 -4.30 -10.44
N ILE A 159 -11.96 -4.25 -9.10
CA ILE A 159 -10.71 -3.94 -8.37
C ILE A 159 -10.39 -4.96 -7.27
N TYR A 160 -10.96 -6.16 -7.33
CA TYR A 160 -10.80 -7.22 -6.33
C TYR A 160 -10.24 -8.52 -6.92
N ALA A 161 -9.44 -8.45 -8.02
CA ALA A 161 -8.79 -9.62 -8.59
C ALA A 161 -7.88 -10.32 -7.56
N PHE A 162 -7.19 -9.56 -6.69
CA PHE A 162 -6.40 -10.10 -5.58
C PHE A 162 -7.21 -10.90 -4.53
N ARG A 163 -8.55 -10.79 -4.55
CA ARG A 163 -9.51 -11.61 -3.76
C ARG A 163 -10.19 -12.69 -4.58
N GLY A 164 -9.72 -12.94 -5.80
CA GLY A 164 -10.26 -13.97 -6.69
C GLY A 164 -11.48 -13.53 -7.53
N ALA A 165 -11.83 -12.24 -7.54
CA ALA A 165 -12.80 -11.72 -8.49
C ALA A 165 -12.28 -11.87 -9.92
N ASP A 166 -13.18 -12.21 -10.82
CA ASP A 166 -12.86 -12.45 -12.23
C ASP A 166 -13.85 -11.70 -13.13
N VAL A 167 -13.38 -10.63 -13.74
CA VAL A 167 -14.18 -9.79 -14.64
C VAL A 167 -14.68 -10.57 -15.87
N GLU A 168 -14.00 -11.64 -16.26
CA GLU A 168 -14.45 -12.52 -17.36
C GLU A 168 -15.83 -13.15 -17.07
N ASN A 169 -16.22 -13.27 -15.80
CA ASN A 169 -17.58 -13.72 -15.44
C ASN A 169 -18.68 -12.84 -16.05
N MET A 170 -18.45 -11.54 -16.27
CA MET A 170 -19.41 -10.66 -16.94
C MET A 170 -19.58 -11.05 -18.41
N ARG A 171 -18.49 -11.35 -19.10
CA ARG A 171 -18.53 -11.82 -20.50
C ARG A 171 -19.12 -13.23 -20.62
N LEU A 172 -18.80 -14.10 -19.65
CA LEU A 172 -19.39 -15.43 -19.56
C LEU A 172 -20.90 -15.35 -19.33
N PHE A 173 -21.35 -14.40 -18.50
CA PHE A 173 -22.77 -14.15 -18.26
C PHE A 173 -23.46 -13.71 -19.56
N GLU A 174 -22.90 -12.77 -20.30
CA GLU A 174 -23.44 -12.32 -21.58
C GLU A 174 -23.53 -13.47 -22.60
N ARG A 175 -22.48 -14.30 -22.70
CA ARG A 175 -22.46 -15.47 -23.60
C ARG A 175 -23.46 -16.56 -23.21
N HIS A 176 -23.59 -16.85 -21.91
CA HIS A 176 -24.40 -17.95 -21.41
C HIS A 176 -25.89 -17.56 -21.32
N PHE A 177 -26.18 -16.43 -20.69
CA PHE A 177 -27.57 -16.02 -20.43
C PHE A 177 -28.19 -15.21 -21.55
N LYS A 178 -27.38 -14.64 -22.46
CA LYS A 178 -27.81 -13.76 -23.55
C LYS A 178 -28.79 -12.69 -23.06
N PRO A 179 -28.40 -11.90 -22.06
CA PRO A 179 -29.29 -10.97 -21.38
C PRO A 179 -29.72 -9.84 -22.30
N TYR A 180 -30.84 -9.20 -21.98
CA TYR A 180 -31.11 -7.87 -22.49
C TYR A 180 -30.20 -6.88 -21.78
N LEU A 181 -29.22 -6.32 -22.50
CA LEU A 181 -28.21 -5.42 -21.96
C LEU A 181 -28.71 -3.98 -21.97
N VAL A 182 -28.70 -3.34 -20.80
CA VAL A 182 -28.96 -1.91 -20.64
C VAL A 182 -27.73 -1.23 -20.08
N LYS A 183 -27.20 -0.23 -20.78
CA LYS A 183 -26.07 0.58 -20.28
C LYS A 183 -26.60 1.82 -19.58
N LEU A 184 -26.28 1.98 -18.30
CA LEU A 184 -26.64 3.16 -17.50
C LEU A 184 -25.48 4.16 -17.60
N GLU A 185 -25.57 5.07 -18.58
CA GLU A 185 -24.51 6.05 -18.87
C GLU A 185 -24.79 7.43 -18.26
N GLN A 186 -26.04 7.72 -17.89
CA GLN A 186 -26.38 8.95 -17.20
C GLN A 186 -25.89 8.89 -15.75
N ASN A 187 -24.93 9.78 -15.45
CA ASN A 187 -24.38 9.93 -14.11
C ASN A 187 -25.04 11.12 -13.39
N TYR A 188 -25.41 10.90 -12.13
CA TYR A 188 -26.09 11.90 -11.27
C TYR A 188 -25.19 12.35 -10.10
N ARG A 189 -23.96 11.83 -10.03
CA ARG A 189 -23.01 12.11 -8.93
C ARG A 189 -22.09 13.25 -9.26
N SER A 190 -21.39 13.16 -10.39
CA SER A 190 -20.22 13.97 -10.71
C SER A 190 -20.47 14.98 -11.82
N TYR A 191 -19.76 16.11 -11.78
CA TYR A 191 -19.71 17.07 -12.87
C TYR A 191 -18.92 16.56 -14.09
N GLY A 192 -19.11 17.26 -15.23
CA GLY A 192 -18.60 16.83 -16.54
C GLY A 192 -17.08 16.67 -16.60
N HIS A 193 -16.28 17.60 -16.09
CA HIS A 193 -14.81 17.48 -16.13
C HIS A 193 -14.28 16.26 -15.40
N ILE A 194 -14.94 15.84 -14.30
CA ILE A 194 -14.59 14.63 -13.57
C ILE A 194 -14.90 13.39 -14.41
N LEU A 195 -16.07 13.37 -15.06
CA LEU A 195 -16.47 12.26 -15.92
C LEU A 195 -15.63 12.17 -17.19
N ASP A 196 -15.27 13.31 -17.79
CA ASP A 196 -14.37 13.37 -18.96
C ASP A 196 -13.00 12.77 -18.59
N ALA A 197 -12.47 13.11 -17.42
CA ALA A 197 -11.22 12.55 -16.92
C ALA A 197 -11.34 11.03 -16.72
N ALA A 198 -12.41 10.55 -16.09
CA ALA A 198 -12.65 9.13 -15.84
C ALA A 198 -12.82 8.34 -17.15
N ASN A 199 -13.64 8.84 -18.08
CA ASN A 199 -13.87 8.19 -19.39
C ASN A 199 -12.58 8.11 -20.22
N HIS A 200 -11.76 9.17 -20.22
CA HIS A 200 -10.54 9.21 -21.01
C HIS A 200 -9.49 8.25 -20.46
N LEU A 201 -9.33 8.23 -19.13
CA LEU A 201 -8.45 7.30 -18.46
C LEU A 201 -8.81 5.84 -18.77
N ILE A 202 -10.07 5.46 -18.53
CA ILE A 202 -10.47 4.06 -18.63
C ILE A 202 -10.56 3.56 -20.07
N ALA A 203 -10.66 4.47 -21.04
CA ALA A 203 -10.62 4.11 -22.47
C ALA A 203 -9.30 3.47 -22.91
N ASN A 204 -8.23 3.59 -22.13
CA ASN A 204 -6.94 2.94 -22.39
C ASN A 204 -6.92 1.45 -22.00
N ASN A 205 -7.93 0.93 -21.29
CA ASN A 205 -8.09 -0.51 -21.10
C ASN A 205 -8.65 -1.14 -22.35
N THR A 206 -8.09 -2.28 -22.74
CA THR A 206 -8.41 -2.94 -24.02
C THR A 206 -9.66 -3.81 -23.90
N GLU A 207 -9.83 -4.48 -22.78
CA GLU A 207 -10.89 -5.45 -22.56
C GLU A 207 -12.04 -4.90 -21.73
N ARG A 208 -12.89 -4.05 -22.35
CA ARG A 208 -14.05 -3.42 -21.71
C ARG A 208 -15.36 -3.80 -22.36
N LEU A 209 -16.44 -3.89 -21.58
CA LEU A 209 -17.82 -3.93 -22.14
C LEU A 209 -18.22 -2.60 -22.75
N GLY A 210 -17.51 -1.54 -22.38
CA GLY A 210 -17.58 -0.20 -22.96
C GLY A 210 -18.86 0.54 -22.59
N LYS A 211 -18.70 1.60 -21.81
CA LYS A 211 -19.72 2.62 -21.54
C LYS A 211 -19.06 3.97 -21.53
N ASN A 212 -19.85 5.03 -21.61
CA ASN A 212 -19.37 6.40 -21.58
C ASN A 212 -20.27 7.21 -20.63
N LEU A 213 -19.72 7.60 -19.49
CA LEU A 213 -20.48 8.34 -18.48
C LEU A 213 -20.72 9.78 -18.95
N ARG A 214 -21.96 10.25 -18.80
CA ARG A 214 -22.37 11.63 -19.12
C ARG A 214 -23.23 12.21 -18.01
N THR A 215 -23.28 13.54 -17.91
CA THR A 215 -24.09 14.23 -16.91
C THR A 215 -24.78 15.45 -17.51
N ASP A 216 -25.93 15.78 -16.97
CA ASP A 216 -26.65 17.02 -17.27
C ASP A 216 -26.34 18.14 -16.24
N ALA A 217 -25.51 17.87 -15.22
CA ALA A 217 -25.15 18.82 -14.16
C ALA A 217 -24.17 19.93 -14.63
N GLY A 218 -23.72 19.89 -15.90
CA GLY A 218 -22.75 20.83 -16.44
C GLY A 218 -21.30 20.37 -16.23
N HIS A 219 -20.33 21.19 -16.70
CA HIS A 219 -18.92 20.81 -16.67
C HIS A 219 -18.30 20.85 -15.27
N GLY A 220 -18.77 21.75 -14.41
CA GLY A 220 -18.17 21.94 -13.08
C GLY A 220 -16.79 22.61 -13.14
N GLU A 221 -16.04 22.52 -12.04
CA GLU A 221 -14.65 22.99 -12.00
C GLU A 221 -13.72 21.99 -12.70
N PRO A 222 -12.68 22.46 -13.44
CA PRO A 222 -11.64 21.57 -13.95
C PRO A 222 -10.92 20.83 -12.83
N VAL A 223 -10.50 19.58 -13.10
CA VAL A 223 -9.68 18.78 -12.19
C VAL A 223 -8.37 19.48 -11.91
N ARG A 224 -8.06 19.72 -10.65
CA ARG A 224 -6.87 20.45 -10.23
C ARG A 224 -5.70 19.50 -10.07
N VAL A 225 -4.55 19.83 -10.69
CA VAL A 225 -3.31 19.04 -10.60
C VAL A 225 -2.25 19.88 -9.91
N TYR A 226 -1.69 19.36 -8.84
CA TYR A 226 -0.64 19.99 -8.05
C TYR A 226 0.63 19.13 -8.04
N GLU A 227 1.75 19.72 -8.44
CA GLU A 227 3.08 19.14 -8.32
C GLU A 227 3.77 19.74 -7.10
N ALA A 228 4.10 18.92 -6.13
CA ALA A 228 4.82 19.28 -4.93
C ALA A 228 6.31 18.97 -5.06
N ALA A 229 7.17 19.72 -4.37
CA ALA A 229 8.60 19.42 -4.32
C ALA A 229 8.87 18.15 -3.50
N THR A 230 8.16 17.98 -2.38
CA THR A 230 8.29 16.85 -1.44
C THR A 230 6.93 16.40 -0.95
N ASP A 231 6.86 15.20 -0.34
CA ASP A 231 5.68 14.68 0.33
C ASP A 231 5.18 15.56 1.49
N GLY A 232 6.10 16.20 2.23
CA GLY A 232 5.75 17.19 3.25
C GLY A 232 5.06 18.42 2.65
N THR A 233 5.53 18.94 1.50
CA THR A 233 4.87 20.06 0.81
C THR A 233 3.55 19.65 0.18
N GLU A 234 3.39 18.41 -0.27
CA GLU A 234 2.12 17.84 -0.72
C GLU A 234 1.09 17.84 0.41
N ALA A 235 1.46 17.30 1.58
CA ALA A 235 0.60 17.24 2.75
C ALA A 235 0.21 18.66 3.25
N ALA A 236 1.16 19.59 3.31
CA ALA A 236 0.91 20.97 3.72
C ALA A 236 -0.09 21.66 2.77
N TRP A 237 0.07 21.49 1.45
CA TRP A 237 -0.87 22.04 0.46
C TRP A 237 -2.28 21.43 0.62
N ILE A 238 -2.41 20.11 0.85
CA ILE A 238 -3.71 19.48 1.08
C ILE A 238 -4.38 20.08 2.33
N VAL A 239 -3.63 20.24 3.41
CA VAL A 239 -4.13 20.82 4.67
C VAL A 239 -4.62 22.28 4.45
N ASP A 240 -3.89 23.08 3.68
CA ASP A 240 -4.25 24.47 3.40
C ASP A 240 -5.50 24.55 2.49
N GLU A 241 -5.63 23.69 1.49
CA GLU A 241 -6.86 23.59 0.68
C GLU A 241 -8.06 23.17 1.55
N ILE A 242 -7.89 22.20 2.45
CA ILE A 242 -8.93 21.76 3.40
C ILE A 242 -9.35 22.92 4.32
N LYS A 243 -8.40 23.68 4.88
CA LYS A 243 -8.69 24.89 5.68
C LYS A 243 -9.50 25.90 4.89
N SER A 244 -9.10 26.14 3.64
CA SER A 244 -9.81 27.05 2.74
C SER A 244 -11.25 26.61 2.49
N MET A 245 -11.47 25.30 2.26
CA MET A 245 -12.82 24.75 2.07
C MET A 245 -13.68 24.87 3.34
N ILE A 246 -13.12 24.56 4.51
CA ILE A 246 -13.81 24.70 5.80
C ILE A 246 -14.22 26.16 6.02
N ASN A 247 -13.32 27.10 5.74
CA ASN A 247 -13.58 28.54 5.88
C ASN A 247 -14.66 29.05 4.91
N THR A 248 -14.86 28.36 3.77
CA THR A 248 -15.92 28.66 2.80
C THR A 248 -17.21 27.90 3.05
N GLY A 249 -17.28 27.12 4.16
CA GLY A 249 -18.52 26.46 4.63
C GLY A 249 -18.64 24.97 4.28
N SER A 250 -17.60 24.35 3.72
CA SER A 250 -17.63 22.89 3.49
C SER A 250 -17.54 22.15 4.83
N THR A 251 -18.31 21.07 4.98
CA THR A 251 -18.18 20.14 6.11
C THR A 251 -16.98 19.23 5.89
N ARG A 252 -16.30 18.83 6.94
CA ARG A 252 -15.12 17.97 6.86
C ARG A 252 -15.47 16.57 6.36
N SER A 253 -16.63 16.05 6.73
CA SER A 253 -17.12 14.74 6.29
C SER A 253 -17.33 14.62 4.79
N GLU A 254 -17.47 15.75 4.08
CA GLU A 254 -17.57 15.82 2.62
C GLU A 254 -16.20 15.93 1.91
N ILE A 255 -15.10 15.85 2.65
CA ILE A 255 -13.74 15.90 2.13
C ILE A 255 -13.07 14.55 2.33
N ALA A 256 -12.63 13.92 1.25
CA ALA A 256 -11.89 12.67 1.27
C ALA A 256 -10.48 12.82 0.71
N ILE A 257 -9.52 12.17 1.35
CA ILE A 257 -8.14 12.05 0.89
C ILE A 257 -7.88 10.57 0.61
N LEU A 258 -7.67 10.26 -0.66
CA LEU A 258 -7.49 8.92 -1.17
C LEU A 258 -6.02 8.67 -1.49
N TYR A 259 -5.51 7.53 -1.07
CA TYR A 259 -4.14 7.09 -1.33
C TYR A 259 -4.12 5.63 -1.74
N ARG A 260 -3.06 5.20 -2.44
CA ARG A 260 -2.91 3.82 -2.93
C ARG A 260 -2.50 2.86 -1.83
N SER A 261 -1.55 3.23 -1.00
CA SER A 261 -1.01 2.42 0.10
C SER A 261 -1.24 3.09 1.45
N ASN A 262 -1.48 2.27 2.47
CA ASN A 262 -1.67 2.73 3.85
C ASN A 262 -0.47 3.50 4.40
N ALA A 263 0.74 3.23 3.93
CA ALA A 263 1.94 3.95 4.37
C ALA A 263 1.86 5.46 4.07
N GLN A 264 1.21 5.84 2.95
CA GLN A 264 1.07 7.24 2.55
C GLN A 264 0.22 8.08 3.53
N SER A 265 -0.61 7.46 4.38
CA SER A 265 -1.50 8.20 5.27
C SER A 265 -0.75 8.99 6.34
N ARG A 266 0.41 8.50 6.81
CA ARG A 266 1.13 9.07 7.95
C ARG A 266 1.41 10.57 7.81
N ILE A 267 2.01 10.99 6.70
CA ILE A 267 2.39 12.39 6.52
C ILE A 267 1.16 13.30 6.42
N ILE A 268 0.06 12.78 5.87
CA ILE A 268 -1.22 13.50 5.79
C ILE A 268 -1.87 13.55 7.18
N GLU A 269 -1.86 12.43 7.91
CA GLU A 269 -2.35 12.36 9.29
C GLU A 269 -1.61 13.36 10.18
N HIS A 270 -0.27 13.38 10.11
CA HIS A 270 0.57 14.32 10.82
C HIS A 270 0.23 15.80 10.46
N GLY A 271 0.08 16.11 9.18
CA GLY A 271 -0.30 17.45 8.74
C GLY A 271 -1.66 17.91 9.26
N LEU A 272 -2.67 17.01 9.24
CA LEU A 272 -4.01 17.29 9.78
C LEU A 272 -3.98 17.44 11.31
N PHE A 273 -3.22 16.58 12.00
CA PHE A 273 -3.02 16.64 13.44
C PHE A 273 -2.40 17.98 13.86
N SER A 274 -1.28 18.35 13.26
CA SER A 274 -0.56 19.62 13.53
C SER A 274 -1.42 20.85 13.24
N ALA A 275 -2.34 20.74 12.29
CA ALA A 275 -3.29 21.80 11.96
C ALA A 275 -4.56 21.81 12.82
N GLY A 276 -4.72 20.86 13.75
CA GLY A 276 -5.91 20.73 14.60
C GLY A 276 -7.19 20.37 13.81
N ILE A 277 -7.07 19.74 12.64
CA ILE A 277 -8.21 19.34 11.82
C ILE A 277 -8.61 17.91 12.20
N PRO A 278 -9.83 17.67 12.71
CA PRO A 278 -10.31 16.33 12.99
C PRO A 278 -10.36 15.48 11.72
N TYR A 279 -9.84 14.28 11.80
CA TYR A 279 -9.86 13.31 10.70
C TYR A 279 -10.22 11.91 11.19
N ARG A 280 -10.62 11.05 10.24
CA ARG A 280 -10.91 9.64 10.48
C ARG A 280 -10.27 8.80 9.38
N VAL A 281 -9.56 7.73 9.78
CA VAL A 281 -9.08 6.71 8.85
C VAL A 281 -10.18 5.68 8.65
N TYR A 282 -10.74 5.62 7.44
CA TYR A 282 -11.83 4.72 7.10
C TYR A 282 -11.28 3.34 6.71
N GLY A 283 -11.85 2.29 7.30
CA GLY A 283 -11.43 0.91 7.02
C GLY A 283 -10.11 0.49 7.64
N GLY A 284 -9.51 1.32 8.51
CA GLY A 284 -8.22 1.05 9.14
C GLY A 284 -8.01 1.78 10.45
N LEU A 285 -6.82 1.57 11.02
CA LEU A 285 -6.31 2.28 12.20
C LEU A 285 -5.38 3.41 11.73
N ARG A 286 -5.29 4.47 12.53
CA ARG A 286 -4.27 5.52 12.36
C ARG A 286 -2.87 4.91 12.37
N PHE A 287 -1.93 5.60 11.77
CA PHE A 287 -0.58 5.07 11.58
C PHE A 287 0.03 4.52 12.88
N PHE A 288 0.10 5.33 13.94
CA PHE A 288 0.67 4.89 15.22
C PHE A 288 -0.20 3.92 16.03
N GLU A 289 -1.43 3.66 15.60
CA GLU A 289 -2.31 2.66 16.22
C GLU A 289 -2.21 1.28 15.58
N ARG A 290 -1.62 1.16 14.41
CA ARG A 290 -1.46 -0.11 13.68
C ARG A 290 -0.63 -1.10 14.49
N ALA A 291 -1.00 -2.37 14.42
CA ALA A 291 -0.40 -3.43 15.24
C ALA A 291 1.12 -3.55 15.02
N GLU A 292 1.56 -3.54 13.75
CA GLU A 292 2.97 -3.60 13.37
C GLU A 292 3.77 -2.41 13.91
N ILE A 293 3.19 -1.22 13.88
CA ILE A 293 3.81 -0.01 14.43
C ILE A 293 3.88 -0.08 15.96
N LYS A 294 2.79 -0.50 16.61
CA LYS A 294 2.79 -0.71 18.08
C LYS A 294 3.81 -1.76 18.51
N HIS A 295 4.05 -2.79 17.71
CA HIS A 295 5.11 -3.77 17.99
C HIS A 295 6.50 -3.13 17.86
N ALA A 296 6.77 -2.40 16.77
CA ALA A 296 8.05 -1.71 16.60
C ALA A 296 8.31 -0.68 17.70
N LEU A 297 7.31 0.14 18.05
CA LEU A 297 7.40 1.10 19.16
C LEU A 297 7.66 0.40 20.50
N ALA A 298 7.08 -0.78 20.74
CA ALA A 298 7.34 -1.52 21.98
C ALA A 298 8.79 -2.01 22.07
N TYR A 299 9.40 -2.46 20.95
CA TYR A 299 10.85 -2.72 20.92
C TYR A 299 11.67 -1.47 21.20
N LEU A 300 11.35 -0.36 20.55
CA LEU A 300 12.05 0.92 20.75
C LEU A 300 11.93 1.41 22.22
N ARG A 301 10.75 1.25 22.84
CA ARG A 301 10.55 1.56 24.28
C ARG A 301 11.43 0.70 25.18
N LEU A 302 11.62 -0.58 24.86
CA LEU A 302 12.53 -1.45 25.61
C LEU A 302 14.02 -1.07 25.42
N LEU A 303 14.40 -0.49 24.30
CA LEU A 303 15.72 0.07 24.12
C LEU A 303 15.95 1.28 25.03
N GLU A 304 14.97 2.17 25.13
CA GLU A 304 15.00 3.35 25.99
C GLU A 304 14.88 2.96 27.47
N ASN A 305 13.87 2.15 27.81
CA ASN A 305 13.61 1.67 29.16
C ASN A 305 13.32 0.17 29.18
N PRO A 306 14.30 -0.69 29.49
CA PRO A 306 14.12 -2.14 29.58
C PRO A 306 13.09 -2.57 30.62
N ASN A 307 12.80 -1.70 31.61
CA ASN A 307 11.86 -2.00 32.69
C ASN A 307 10.39 -1.67 32.35
N ASP A 308 10.07 -1.37 31.08
CA ASP A 308 8.69 -1.21 30.62
C ASP A 308 8.02 -2.58 30.45
N ASP A 309 7.36 -3.05 31.50
CA ASP A 309 6.68 -4.34 31.56
C ASP A 309 5.54 -4.45 30.51
N THR A 310 4.90 -3.34 30.17
CA THR A 310 3.84 -3.30 29.17
C THR A 310 4.39 -3.58 27.76
N SER A 311 5.47 -2.91 27.40
CA SER A 311 6.17 -3.15 26.13
C SER A 311 6.81 -4.53 26.10
N PHE A 312 7.39 -4.97 27.22
CA PHE A 312 7.95 -6.31 27.35
C PHE A 312 6.88 -7.39 27.10
N ALA A 313 5.75 -7.33 27.78
CA ALA A 313 4.66 -8.29 27.61
C ALA A 313 4.11 -8.32 26.18
N ARG A 314 4.10 -7.17 25.52
CA ARG A 314 3.62 -7.04 24.13
C ARG A 314 4.51 -7.80 23.13
N VAL A 315 5.83 -7.76 23.28
CA VAL A 315 6.75 -8.24 22.24
C VAL A 315 7.61 -9.44 22.65
N VAL A 316 7.57 -9.91 23.91
CA VAL A 316 8.38 -11.05 24.38
C VAL A 316 8.15 -12.32 23.53
N ASN A 317 6.93 -12.55 23.06
CA ASN A 317 6.57 -13.65 22.16
C ASN A 317 6.09 -13.17 20.78
N PHE A 318 6.44 -11.98 20.37
CA PHE A 318 6.11 -11.46 19.06
C PHE A 318 7.35 -10.84 18.38
N PRO A 319 7.78 -11.38 17.23
CA PRO A 319 7.33 -12.62 16.58
C PRO A 319 7.43 -13.85 17.47
N THR A 320 6.77 -14.96 17.11
CA THR A 320 6.67 -16.16 17.94
C THR A 320 8.04 -16.71 18.33
N ARG A 321 8.30 -16.87 19.65
CA ARG A 321 9.57 -17.37 20.23
C ARG A 321 9.38 -18.57 21.16
N GLY A 322 8.19 -19.21 21.07
CA GLY A 322 7.88 -20.37 21.92
C GLY A 322 7.62 -20.01 23.39
N ILE A 323 7.35 -18.73 23.68
CA ILE A 323 7.04 -18.25 25.03
C ILE A 323 5.51 -18.22 25.19
N GLY A 324 4.96 -19.24 25.83
CA GLY A 324 3.51 -19.35 26.05
C GLY A 324 3.02 -18.57 27.29
N ALA A 325 1.69 -18.49 27.43
CA ALA A 325 1.04 -17.78 28.55
C ALA A 325 1.56 -18.23 29.93
N LYS A 326 1.77 -19.53 30.12
CA LYS A 326 2.32 -20.07 31.38
C LYS A 326 3.72 -19.55 31.71
N SER A 327 4.57 -19.34 30.70
CA SER A 327 5.91 -18.77 30.89
C SER A 327 5.83 -17.30 31.30
N ILE A 328 4.86 -16.57 30.76
CA ILE A 328 4.61 -15.17 31.12
C ILE A 328 4.05 -15.06 32.53
N GLU A 329 3.12 -15.94 32.94
CA GLU A 329 2.63 -16.03 34.31
C GLU A 329 3.76 -16.29 35.29
N THR A 330 4.64 -17.27 35.01
CA THR A 330 5.81 -17.57 35.83
C THR A 330 6.74 -16.35 35.95
N LEU A 331 6.94 -15.60 34.87
CA LEU A 331 7.71 -14.36 34.90
C LEU A 331 7.06 -13.28 35.77
N GLN A 332 5.73 -13.11 35.65
CA GLN A 332 4.96 -12.17 36.47
C GLN A 332 5.06 -12.50 37.99
N ASP A 333 4.94 -13.78 38.32
CA ASP A 333 5.07 -14.23 39.70
C ASP A 333 6.48 -14.01 40.25
N SER A 334 7.51 -14.29 39.44
CA SER A 334 8.90 -14.00 39.78
C SER A 334 9.17 -12.52 39.95
N ALA A 335 8.63 -11.66 39.10
CA ALA A 335 8.76 -10.21 39.17
C ALA A 335 8.11 -9.67 40.45
N LYS A 336 6.89 -10.14 40.79
CA LYS A 336 6.20 -9.79 42.05
C LYS A 336 6.98 -10.24 43.28
N LEU A 337 7.49 -11.48 43.29
CA LEU A 337 8.24 -12.02 44.41
C LEU A 337 9.51 -11.23 44.68
N ASN A 338 10.21 -10.80 43.66
CA ASN A 338 11.47 -10.06 43.74
C ASN A 338 11.29 -8.53 43.71
N ASN A 339 10.04 -8.05 43.64
CA ASN A 339 9.68 -6.63 43.52
C ASN A 339 10.51 -5.90 42.45
N CYS A 340 10.55 -6.47 41.25
CA CYS A 340 11.32 -5.94 40.13
C CYS A 340 10.53 -6.07 38.77
N SER A 341 11.05 -5.47 37.70
CA SER A 341 10.47 -5.56 36.36
C SER A 341 10.59 -6.96 35.76
N PHE A 342 9.84 -7.23 34.68
CA PHE A 342 9.95 -8.50 33.92
C PHE A 342 11.35 -8.72 33.37
N TYR A 343 11.99 -7.65 32.89
CA TYR A 343 13.37 -7.69 32.42
C TYR A 343 14.32 -8.12 33.53
N ALA A 344 14.22 -7.50 34.71
CA ALA A 344 15.06 -7.81 35.84
C ALA A 344 14.74 -9.16 36.51
N ALA A 345 13.51 -9.67 36.34
CA ALA A 345 13.09 -10.97 36.86
C ALA A 345 13.53 -12.13 35.96
N ALA A 346 13.83 -11.91 34.69
CA ALA A 346 14.20 -12.95 33.73
C ALA A 346 15.34 -13.88 34.19
N PRO A 347 16.43 -13.38 34.83
CA PRO A 347 17.51 -14.25 35.31
C PRO A 347 17.11 -15.21 36.44
N TYR A 348 16.02 -14.96 37.15
CA TYR A 348 15.53 -15.84 38.22
C TYR A 348 14.70 -17.02 37.72
N LEU A 349 14.42 -17.07 36.40
CA LEU A 349 13.65 -18.15 35.80
C LEU A 349 14.54 -19.32 35.42
N GLU A 350 14.11 -20.52 35.74
CA GLU A 350 14.80 -21.76 35.39
C GLU A 350 14.09 -22.52 34.27
N GLY A 351 14.78 -23.51 33.70
CA GLY A 351 14.26 -24.44 32.71
C GLY A 351 14.00 -23.78 31.34
N LYS A 352 13.08 -24.39 30.56
CA LYS A 352 12.81 -23.95 29.17
C LYS A 352 12.26 -22.52 29.10
N ALA A 353 11.39 -22.15 30.04
CA ALA A 353 10.84 -20.80 30.11
C ALA A 353 11.92 -19.75 30.33
N GLY A 354 12.82 -19.99 31.31
CA GLY A 354 13.97 -19.13 31.57
C GLY A 354 14.92 -19.01 30.39
N ALA A 355 15.19 -20.13 29.69
CA ALA A 355 16.04 -20.11 28.51
C ALA A 355 15.46 -19.25 27.37
N SER A 356 14.16 -19.38 27.08
CA SER A 356 13.49 -18.62 26.00
C SER A 356 13.34 -17.13 26.35
N ILE A 357 12.92 -16.80 27.60
CA ILE A 357 12.80 -15.41 28.05
C ILE A 357 14.20 -14.76 28.13
N GLY A 358 15.20 -15.49 28.63
CA GLY A 358 16.58 -15.02 28.66
C GLY A 358 17.16 -14.78 27.26
N ALA A 359 16.77 -15.56 26.27
CA ALA A 359 17.14 -15.31 24.87
C ALA A 359 16.53 -14.00 24.35
N PHE A 360 15.28 -13.70 24.68
CA PHE A 360 14.66 -12.43 24.36
C PHE A 360 15.34 -11.24 25.04
N VAL A 361 15.66 -11.36 26.34
CA VAL A 361 16.40 -10.32 27.05
C VAL A 361 17.75 -10.04 26.37
N ARG A 362 18.51 -11.10 26.03
CA ARG A 362 19.78 -10.93 25.28
C ARG A 362 19.59 -10.26 23.91
N LEU A 363 18.47 -10.51 23.24
CA LEU A 363 18.14 -9.82 21.98
C LEU A 363 17.98 -8.31 22.21
N ILE A 364 17.26 -7.91 23.25
CA ILE A 364 17.07 -6.49 23.61
C ILE A 364 18.43 -5.87 23.96
N ASP A 365 19.25 -6.54 24.79
CA ASP A 365 20.59 -6.05 25.16
C ASP A 365 21.49 -5.87 23.94
N HIS A 366 21.48 -6.86 23.05
CA HIS A 366 22.26 -6.78 21.81
C HIS A 366 21.83 -5.60 20.94
N MET A 367 20.51 -5.38 20.77
CA MET A 367 20.01 -4.24 20.01
C MET A 367 20.40 -2.91 20.66
N ARG A 368 20.30 -2.80 21.99
CA ARG A 368 20.73 -1.61 22.75
C ARG A 368 22.21 -1.32 22.58
N ASP A 369 23.04 -2.36 22.66
CA ASP A 369 24.48 -2.21 22.50
C ASP A 369 24.88 -1.83 21.07
N ALA A 370 24.24 -2.45 20.07
CA ALA A 370 24.49 -2.16 18.68
C ALA A 370 24.10 -0.73 18.28
N THR A 371 23.02 -0.22 18.84
CA THR A 371 22.47 1.11 18.48
C THR A 371 23.00 2.27 19.32
N ARG A 372 23.97 2.04 20.21
CA ARG A 372 24.52 3.07 21.12
C ARG A 372 25.01 4.34 20.42
N HIS A 373 25.44 4.24 19.18
CA HIS A 373 26.01 5.34 18.40
C HIS A 373 25.19 5.64 17.14
N TYR A 374 24.01 5.07 17.03
CA TYR A 374 23.13 5.27 15.87
C TYR A 374 22.27 6.51 16.07
N THR A 375 21.98 7.18 14.97
CA THR A 375 20.94 8.22 14.93
C THR A 375 19.56 7.60 15.13
N LEU A 376 18.55 8.41 15.37
CA LEU A 376 17.18 7.90 15.58
C LEU A 376 16.66 7.09 14.38
N PRO A 377 16.78 7.56 13.11
CA PRO A 377 16.35 6.77 11.95
C PRO A 377 17.12 5.44 11.82
N GLU A 378 18.42 5.45 12.04
CA GLU A 378 19.24 4.23 12.02
C GLU A 378 18.86 3.25 13.13
N THR A 379 18.53 3.75 14.32
CA THR A 379 18.06 2.93 15.44
C THR A 379 16.74 2.27 15.11
N VAL A 380 15.78 3.03 14.54
CA VAL A 380 14.45 2.50 14.14
C VAL A 380 14.62 1.44 13.07
N ASP A 381 15.42 1.70 12.03
CA ASP A 381 15.67 0.73 10.97
C ASP A 381 16.34 -0.54 11.50
N TYR A 382 17.38 -0.41 12.32
CA TYR A 382 18.07 -1.54 12.93
C TYR A 382 17.12 -2.43 13.74
N VAL A 383 16.23 -1.83 14.55
CA VAL A 383 15.26 -2.55 15.36
C VAL A 383 14.27 -3.29 14.47
N ILE A 384 13.74 -2.67 13.42
CA ILE A 384 12.80 -3.27 12.50
C ILE A 384 13.44 -4.50 11.81
N GLN A 385 14.69 -4.39 11.36
CA GLN A 385 15.41 -5.46 10.67
C GLN A 385 15.77 -6.63 11.61
N ASN A 386 16.17 -6.33 12.85
CA ASN A 386 16.77 -7.34 13.76
C ASN A 386 15.78 -7.91 14.79
N SER A 387 14.60 -7.31 14.97
CA SER A 387 13.56 -7.85 15.85
C SER A 387 12.85 -9.10 15.29
N GLY A 388 12.99 -9.35 13.97
CA GLY A 388 12.26 -10.39 13.24
C GLY A 388 10.88 -9.93 12.75
N LEU A 389 10.51 -8.64 12.92
CA LEU A 389 9.20 -8.12 12.49
C LEU A 389 9.03 -8.20 10.97
N ILE A 390 10.03 -7.79 10.19
CA ILE A 390 9.99 -7.86 8.72
C ILE A 390 9.73 -9.29 8.26
N GLN A 391 10.56 -10.25 8.75
CA GLN A 391 10.43 -11.65 8.36
C GLN A 391 9.07 -12.24 8.75
N HIS A 392 8.50 -11.80 9.88
CA HIS A 392 7.17 -12.22 10.31
C HIS A 392 6.09 -11.70 9.35
N TYR A 393 6.13 -10.42 9.01
CA TYR A 393 5.09 -9.82 8.18
C TYR A 393 5.19 -10.18 6.69
N VAL A 394 6.39 -10.33 6.14
CA VAL A 394 6.58 -10.82 4.73
C VAL A 394 5.84 -12.13 4.49
N ASN A 395 5.72 -12.98 5.51
CA ASN A 395 5.01 -14.26 5.41
C ASN A 395 3.49 -14.14 5.62
N GLU A 396 2.93 -12.93 5.76
CA GLU A 396 1.49 -12.69 5.90
C GLU A 396 0.82 -12.32 4.57
N ARG A 397 -0.48 -12.61 4.40
CA ARG A 397 -1.24 -12.34 3.16
C ARG A 397 -1.26 -10.85 2.78
N GLU A 398 -1.38 -9.97 3.77
CA GLU A 398 -1.35 -8.51 3.63
C GLU A 398 -0.05 -7.95 4.21
N GLY A 399 1.00 -8.76 4.18
CA GLY A 399 2.26 -8.49 4.87
C GLY A 399 3.04 -7.36 4.21
N GLN A 400 2.89 -7.18 2.90
CA GLN A 400 3.57 -6.12 2.17
C GLN A 400 3.18 -4.74 2.70
N ASP A 401 1.88 -4.47 2.88
CA ASP A 401 1.39 -3.21 3.46
C ASP A 401 1.97 -2.96 4.86
N ARG A 402 2.11 -4.03 5.66
CA ARG A 402 2.69 -3.92 7.01
C ARG A 402 4.18 -3.67 7.00
N VAL A 403 4.89 -4.27 6.04
CA VAL A 403 6.31 -3.99 5.81
C VAL A 403 6.50 -2.54 5.37
N GLU A 404 5.68 -2.04 4.46
CA GLU A 404 5.69 -0.64 4.04
C GLU A 404 5.40 0.30 5.21
N ASN A 405 4.45 -0.04 6.09
CA ASN A 405 4.20 0.73 7.31
C ASN A 405 5.41 0.76 8.26
N LEU A 406 6.11 -0.37 8.43
CA LEU A 406 7.34 -0.41 9.23
C LEU A 406 8.46 0.45 8.62
N GLN A 407 8.59 0.44 7.30
CA GLN A 407 9.55 1.28 6.59
C GLN A 407 9.18 2.77 6.71
N GLU A 408 7.87 3.08 6.68
CA GLU A 408 7.38 4.44 6.90
C GLU A 408 7.65 4.94 8.34
N LEU A 409 7.81 4.05 9.31
CA LEU A 409 8.22 4.44 10.67
C LEU A 409 9.66 5.01 10.68
N VAL A 410 10.55 4.55 9.80
CA VAL A 410 11.89 5.13 9.62
C VAL A 410 11.78 6.56 9.06
N ASN A 411 10.89 6.77 8.09
CA ASN A 411 10.62 8.10 7.55
C ASN A 411 10.05 9.04 8.61
N ALA A 412 9.15 8.53 9.48
CA ALA A 412 8.61 9.30 10.61
C ALA A 412 9.72 9.75 11.56
N ALA A 413 10.67 8.87 11.89
CA ALA A 413 11.80 9.20 12.73
C ALA A 413 12.72 10.26 12.10
N THR A 414 12.92 10.19 10.77
CA THR A 414 13.70 11.18 10.02
C THR A 414 13.02 12.55 10.03
N ALA A 415 11.71 12.59 9.77
CA ALA A 415 10.93 13.81 9.80
C ALA A 415 10.93 14.45 11.20
N PHE A 416 10.75 13.66 12.25
CA PHE A 416 10.77 14.12 13.65
C PHE A 416 12.09 14.84 14.01
N ILE A 417 13.23 14.27 13.61
CA ILE A 417 14.54 14.92 13.85
C ILE A 417 14.63 16.28 13.17
N ALA A 418 14.11 16.39 11.93
CA ALA A 418 14.14 17.63 11.17
C ALA A 418 13.18 18.70 11.74
N GLU A 419 12.01 18.31 12.22
CA GLU A 419 10.97 19.20 12.77
C GLU A 419 11.33 19.74 14.16
N GLU A 420 11.85 18.87 15.03
CA GLU A 420 12.25 19.25 16.40
C GLU A 420 13.61 19.94 16.45
N GLY A 421 14.30 20.07 15.31
CA GLY A 421 15.55 20.81 15.19
C GLY A 421 16.74 20.10 15.81
N PHE A 422 16.69 18.77 16.01
CA PHE A 422 17.85 18.00 16.40
C PHE A 422 18.90 18.01 15.30
N PRO A 423 20.23 18.14 15.60
CA PRO A 423 21.27 17.92 14.62
C PRO A 423 21.14 16.52 13.99
N GLN A 424 21.35 16.41 12.67
CA GLN A 424 21.16 15.15 11.94
C GLN A 424 22.02 14.00 12.47
N ASP A 425 23.19 14.30 13.03
CA ASP A 425 24.13 13.32 13.59
C ASP A 425 23.90 13.04 15.08
N THR A 426 22.77 13.51 15.66
CA THR A 426 22.49 13.31 17.09
C THR A 426 22.20 11.85 17.36
N VAL A 427 22.92 11.26 18.31
CA VAL A 427 22.75 9.86 18.74
C VAL A 427 21.41 9.69 19.44
N ALA A 428 20.65 8.66 19.09
CA ALA A 428 19.27 8.44 19.52
C ALA A 428 19.08 8.42 21.06
N GLY A 429 20.03 7.87 21.80
CA GLY A 429 19.96 7.69 23.26
C GLY A 429 20.71 8.73 24.10
N THR A 430 21.23 9.81 23.49
CA THR A 430 21.96 10.85 24.25
C THR A 430 21.08 12.04 24.56
N SER A 431 21.01 12.46 25.82
CA SER A 431 20.48 13.76 26.22
C SER A 431 21.58 14.83 26.00
N GLN A 432 21.23 15.93 25.36
CA GLN A 432 22.13 17.08 25.21
C GLN A 432 22.13 17.86 26.53
N GLU A 433 23.26 17.82 27.25
CA GLU A 433 23.41 18.53 28.54
C GLU A 433 23.34 20.08 28.42
N ASP A 434 23.46 20.64 27.21
CA ASP A 434 23.47 22.10 26.95
C ASP A 434 22.16 22.67 26.36
N SER A 435 21.14 21.84 26.10
CA SER A 435 19.85 22.32 25.62
C SER A 435 18.79 22.25 26.74
N ALA A 436 17.84 23.20 26.74
CA ALA A 436 16.74 23.26 27.70
C ALA A 436 15.79 22.01 27.65
N VAL A 437 16.12 21.00 26.85
CA VAL A 437 15.37 19.75 26.67
C VAL A 437 16.25 18.59 27.10
N GLU A 438 16.00 18.07 28.31
CA GLU A 438 16.69 16.90 28.90
C GLU A 438 16.31 15.55 28.26
N MET A 439 15.65 15.54 27.09
CA MET A 439 15.05 14.34 26.48
C MET A 439 15.89 13.84 25.31
N SER A 440 16.18 12.53 25.27
CA SER A 440 16.85 11.91 24.13
C SER A 440 15.94 11.95 22.86
N PRO A 441 16.50 11.98 21.64
CA PRO A 441 15.71 11.92 20.40
C PRO A 441 14.76 10.73 20.37
N LEU A 442 15.18 9.58 20.89
CA LEU A 442 14.32 8.38 20.97
C LEU A 442 13.17 8.57 21.95
N ALA A 443 13.41 9.11 23.14
CA ALA A 443 12.36 9.39 24.11
C ALA A 443 11.37 10.44 23.59
N GLY A 444 11.86 11.50 22.93
CA GLY A 444 11.05 12.51 22.27
C GLY A 444 10.16 11.92 21.20
N PHE A 445 10.70 11.10 20.32
CA PHE A 445 9.95 10.42 19.26
C PHE A 445 8.87 9.49 19.82
N LEU A 446 9.18 8.71 20.86
CA LEU A 446 8.22 7.82 21.52
C LEU A 446 7.07 8.60 22.21
N ALA A 447 7.37 9.76 22.80
CA ALA A 447 6.36 10.66 23.34
C ALA A 447 5.47 11.24 22.24
N HIS A 448 6.06 11.75 21.16
CA HIS A 448 5.36 12.25 19.98
C HIS A 448 4.43 11.20 19.37
N ALA A 449 4.93 9.98 19.12
CA ALA A 449 4.12 8.87 18.62
C ALA A 449 2.94 8.51 19.54
N SER A 450 3.13 8.65 20.85
CA SER A 450 2.07 8.39 21.84
C SER A 450 0.99 9.48 21.83
N LEU A 451 1.36 10.75 21.63
CA LEU A 451 0.44 11.87 21.50
C LEU A 451 -0.38 11.79 20.23
N GLU A 452 0.26 11.53 19.09
CA GLU A 452 -0.46 11.35 17.83
C GLU A 452 -1.42 10.14 17.86
N ALA A 453 -1.07 9.08 18.58
CA ALA A 453 -1.97 7.94 18.80
C ALA A 453 -3.18 8.27 19.69
N GLY A 454 -3.10 9.29 20.57
CA GLY A 454 -4.08 9.51 21.66
C GLY A 454 -5.25 10.44 21.36
N ASP A 455 -5.04 11.61 20.79
CA ASP A 455 -5.93 12.74 21.10
C ASP A 455 -6.88 13.26 20.03
N ASN A 456 -6.79 12.90 18.75
CA ASN A 456 -7.58 13.56 17.70
C ASN A 456 -8.44 12.65 16.82
N GLN A 457 -8.78 11.45 17.26
CA GLN A 457 -9.79 10.68 16.55
C GLN A 457 -11.17 11.32 16.75
N ALA A 458 -11.79 11.74 15.67
CA ALA A 458 -13.16 12.17 15.67
C ALA A 458 -14.05 11.07 16.30
N GLN A 459 -14.77 11.40 17.37
CA GLN A 459 -15.74 10.50 17.97
C GLN A 459 -16.84 10.14 16.95
N ALA A 460 -17.50 9.02 17.15
CA ALA A 460 -18.60 8.63 16.28
C ALA A 460 -19.62 9.76 16.17
N GLY A 461 -19.87 10.26 14.95
CA GLY A 461 -20.77 11.39 14.68
C GLY A 461 -20.12 12.78 14.65
N GLN A 462 -18.84 12.91 14.97
CA GLN A 462 -18.12 14.19 14.81
C GLN A 462 -17.77 14.44 13.32
N ASP A 463 -17.89 15.70 12.87
CA ASP A 463 -17.50 16.13 11.54
C ASP A 463 -15.98 16.06 11.38
N ALA A 464 -15.49 15.23 10.45
CA ALA A 464 -14.08 14.92 10.27
C ALA A 464 -13.73 14.64 8.81
N ALA A 465 -12.52 15.00 8.37
CA ALA A 465 -12.01 14.64 7.06
C ALA A 465 -11.79 13.10 6.95
N GLN A 466 -12.06 12.52 5.78
CA GLN A 466 -12.03 11.09 5.58
C GLN A 466 -10.75 10.67 4.85
N LEU A 467 -9.93 9.85 5.51
CA LEU A 467 -8.70 9.30 4.95
C LEU A 467 -8.92 7.81 4.66
N MET A 468 -8.57 7.35 3.45
CA MET A 468 -8.74 5.96 3.10
C MET A 468 -7.91 5.55 1.89
N THR A 469 -7.66 4.25 1.75
CA THR A 469 -7.15 3.73 0.48
C THR A 469 -8.23 3.82 -0.60
N VAL A 470 -7.80 3.90 -1.87
CA VAL A 470 -8.74 3.90 -3.01
C VAL A 470 -9.64 2.68 -2.99
N HIS A 471 -9.15 1.50 -2.58
CA HIS A 471 -9.98 0.29 -2.46
C HIS A 471 -11.12 0.46 -1.44
N ALA A 472 -10.83 1.08 -0.30
CA ALA A 472 -11.84 1.33 0.73
C ALA A 472 -12.86 2.40 0.32
N ALA A 473 -12.55 3.22 -0.68
CA ALA A 473 -13.44 4.26 -1.19
C ALA A 473 -14.52 3.71 -2.15
N LYS A 474 -14.39 2.45 -2.60
CA LYS A 474 -15.42 1.84 -3.48
C LYS A 474 -16.78 1.85 -2.77
N GLY A 475 -17.82 2.29 -3.46
CA GLY A 475 -19.18 2.46 -2.91
C GLY A 475 -19.42 3.77 -2.17
N LEU A 476 -18.37 4.53 -1.83
CA LEU A 476 -18.51 5.84 -1.18
C LEU A 476 -18.50 6.99 -2.22
N GLU A 477 -18.85 8.20 -1.75
CA GLU A 477 -18.83 9.41 -2.60
C GLU A 477 -18.71 10.65 -1.73
N PHE A 478 -17.94 11.66 -2.20
CA PHE A 478 -17.62 12.87 -1.45
C PHE A 478 -17.70 14.10 -2.34
N THR A 479 -18.02 15.23 -1.75
CA THR A 479 -18.09 16.50 -2.49
C THR A 479 -16.71 16.92 -3.01
N ASN A 480 -15.68 16.77 -2.19
CA ASN A 480 -14.30 17.12 -2.52
C ASN A 480 -13.39 15.90 -2.32
N VAL A 481 -12.65 15.52 -3.34
CA VAL A 481 -11.74 14.37 -3.30
C VAL A 481 -10.33 14.78 -3.67
N PHE A 482 -9.37 14.40 -2.83
CA PHE A 482 -7.94 14.44 -3.12
C PHE A 482 -7.46 13.03 -3.44
N ILE A 483 -6.71 12.87 -4.54
CA ILE A 483 -5.98 11.65 -4.87
C ILE A 483 -4.51 11.99 -4.82
N THR A 484 -3.76 11.37 -3.91
CA THR A 484 -2.38 11.74 -3.57
C THR A 484 -1.38 10.70 -4.03
N GLY A 485 -0.13 11.11 -4.23
CA GLY A 485 0.95 10.21 -4.58
C GLY A 485 0.81 9.59 -5.97
N LEU A 486 0.37 10.39 -6.95
CA LEU A 486 0.27 9.95 -8.35
C LEU A 486 1.66 9.89 -9.00
N GLU A 487 2.40 8.83 -8.67
CA GLU A 487 3.80 8.63 -9.02
C GLU A 487 4.02 7.21 -9.54
N GLU A 488 4.88 7.04 -10.54
CA GLU A 488 5.26 5.72 -11.05
C GLU A 488 5.87 4.86 -9.94
N GLY A 489 5.37 3.63 -9.81
CA GLY A 489 5.76 2.69 -8.76
C GLY A 489 4.96 2.82 -7.46
N LEU A 490 4.23 3.93 -7.27
CA LEU A 490 3.35 4.15 -6.13
C LEU A 490 1.86 4.06 -6.54
N PHE A 491 1.46 4.79 -7.57
CA PHE A 491 0.17 4.67 -8.22
C PHE A 491 0.30 5.02 -9.71
N PRO A 492 0.41 4.02 -10.62
CA PRO A 492 0.23 2.56 -10.42
C PRO A 492 1.33 1.94 -9.55
N HIS A 493 0.95 0.90 -8.77
CA HIS A 493 1.85 0.24 -7.85
C HIS A 493 2.85 -0.68 -8.58
N GLU A 494 4.13 -0.67 -8.15
CA GLU A 494 5.23 -1.40 -8.82
C GLU A 494 4.95 -2.91 -8.96
N ASN A 495 4.43 -3.54 -7.93
CA ASN A 495 4.13 -4.97 -7.94
C ASN A 495 3.03 -5.30 -8.96
N SER A 496 1.97 -4.50 -9.01
CA SER A 496 0.84 -4.72 -9.92
C SER A 496 1.23 -4.55 -11.39
N ILE A 497 2.13 -3.63 -11.72
CA ILE A 497 2.58 -3.40 -13.10
C ILE A 497 3.28 -4.64 -13.69
N ASN A 498 3.90 -5.48 -12.84
CA ASN A 498 4.63 -6.67 -13.26
C ASN A 498 3.74 -7.91 -13.42
N GLU A 499 2.46 -7.84 -13.06
CA GLU A 499 1.48 -8.91 -13.22
C GLU A 499 0.77 -8.78 -14.58
N ASP A 500 0.32 -9.90 -15.13
CA ASP A 500 -0.54 -9.90 -16.32
C ASP A 500 -1.82 -9.11 -15.99
N ASP A 501 -2.21 -8.18 -16.87
CA ASP A 501 -3.36 -7.26 -16.69
C ASP A 501 -3.30 -6.32 -15.48
N GLY A 502 -2.22 -6.34 -14.68
CA GLY A 502 -2.11 -5.55 -13.45
C GLY A 502 -2.18 -4.04 -13.68
N LEU A 503 -1.65 -3.53 -14.80
CA LEU A 503 -1.79 -2.12 -15.16
C LEU A 503 -3.24 -1.75 -15.47
N GLU A 504 -4.02 -2.63 -16.09
CA GLU A 504 -5.44 -2.40 -16.35
C GLU A 504 -6.25 -2.39 -15.05
N GLU A 505 -5.89 -3.24 -14.07
CA GLU A 505 -6.52 -3.22 -12.74
C GLU A 505 -6.18 -1.92 -11.99
N GLU A 506 -4.92 -1.47 -12.00
CA GLU A 506 -4.53 -0.18 -11.40
C GLU A 506 -5.24 1.00 -12.09
N ARG A 507 -5.49 0.93 -13.40
CA ARG A 507 -6.28 1.94 -14.12
C ARG A 507 -7.76 1.92 -13.71
N ARG A 508 -8.37 0.75 -13.48
CA ARG A 508 -9.71 0.64 -12.89
C ARG A 508 -9.73 1.22 -11.47
N LEU A 509 -8.68 1.00 -10.71
CA LEU A 509 -8.55 1.58 -9.37
C LEU A 509 -8.50 3.12 -9.43
N MET A 510 -7.73 3.70 -10.35
CA MET A 510 -7.70 5.15 -10.56
C MET A 510 -9.06 5.67 -11.07
N TYR A 511 -9.74 4.95 -11.96
CA TYR A 511 -11.10 5.27 -12.40
C TYR A 511 -12.08 5.29 -11.20
N VAL A 512 -12.01 4.30 -10.31
CA VAL A 512 -12.80 4.29 -9.07
C VAL A 512 -12.49 5.52 -8.25
N ALA A 513 -11.22 5.87 -8.04
CA ALA A 513 -10.83 7.05 -7.25
C ALA A 513 -11.41 8.35 -7.82
N ILE A 514 -11.30 8.58 -9.13
CA ILE A 514 -11.81 9.77 -9.81
C ILE A 514 -13.34 9.86 -9.63
N THR A 515 -14.05 8.75 -9.82
CA THR A 515 -15.52 8.70 -9.76
C THR A 515 -16.09 8.78 -8.35
N ARG A 516 -15.25 8.89 -7.30
CA ARG A 516 -15.72 9.18 -5.93
C ARG A 516 -16.04 10.66 -5.73
N ALA A 517 -15.52 11.55 -6.59
CA ALA A 517 -15.74 12.98 -6.49
C ALA A 517 -17.09 13.40 -7.07
N LYS A 518 -17.81 14.26 -6.34
CA LYS A 518 -19.04 14.91 -6.82
C LYS A 518 -18.75 16.23 -7.54
N GLU A 519 -18.07 17.14 -6.85
CA GLU A 519 -17.89 18.53 -7.31
C GLU A 519 -16.45 18.87 -7.66
N ARG A 520 -15.49 18.53 -6.79
CA ARG A 520 -14.10 18.92 -6.95
C ARG A 520 -13.17 17.71 -6.83
N LEU A 521 -12.25 17.63 -7.77
CA LEU A 521 -11.21 16.61 -7.78
C LEU A 521 -9.83 17.28 -7.80
N PHE A 522 -8.99 16.85 -6.88
CA PHE A 522 -7.61 17.30 -6.72
C PHE A 522 -6.68 16.10 -6.91
N LEU A 523 -5.71 16.23 -7.79
CA LEU A 523 -4.69 15.23 -8.06
C LEU A 523 -3.34 15.79 -7.64
N SER A 524 -2.54 15.02 -6.92
CA SER A 524 -1.21 15.50 -6.53
C SER A 524 -0.13 14.42 -6.70
N HIS A 525 1.08 14.88 -6.98
CA HIS A 525 2.30 14.09 -7.06
C HIS A 525 3.49 14.89 -6.56
N THR A 526 4.60 14.22 -6.24
CA THR A 526 5.80 14.86 -5.74
C THR A 526 6.99 14.63 -6.66
N GLN A 527 7.92 15.62 -6.71
CA GLN A 527 9.20 15.44 -7.41
C GLN A 527 10.14 14.51 -6.66
N SER A 528 10.05 14.52 -5.33
CA SER A 528 10.82 13.64 -4.46
C SER A 528 10.01 13.23 -3.24
N ARG A 529 10.23 12.02 -2.77
CA ARG A 529 9.60 11.46 -1.57
C ARG A 529 10.63 10.77 -0.70
N LEU A 530 10.46 10.89 0.60
CA LEU A 530 11.27 10.13 1.54
C LEU A 530 10.78 8.69 1.57
N LEU A 531 11.62 7.75 1.13
CA LEU A 531 11.34 6.31 1.15
C LEU A 531 12.51 5.59 1.83
N HIS A 532 12.24 4.81 2.87
CA HIS A 532 13.23 4.07 3.65
C HIS A 532 14.37 4.97 4.19
N GLY A 533 14.03 6.17 4.66
CA GLY A 533 15.00 7.15 5.13
C GLY A 533 15.87 7.80 4.04
N GLN A 534 15.61 7.52 2.77
CA GLN A 534 16.33 8.07 1.62
C GLN A 534 15.42 8.89 0.72
N VAL A 535 15.91 10.02 0.22
CA VAL A 535 15.18 10.82 -0.76
C VAL A 535 15.25 10.14 -2.12
N ARG A 536 14.10 9.78 -2.67
CA ARG A 536 13.95 9.27 -4.03
C ARG A 536 13.27 10.31 -4.91
N TYR A 537 13.74 10.42 -6.14
CA TYR A 537 13.13 11.26 -7.16
C TYR A 537 12.10 10.43 -7.91
N ASN A 538 10.88 10.95 -8.00
CA ASN A 538 9.75 10.26 -8.59
C ASN A 538 9.42 10.80 -9.97
N LEU A 539 8.89 9.95 -10.83
CA LEU A 539 8.25 10.34 -12.08
C LEU A 539 6.75 10.49 -11.85
N PRO A 540 6.10 11.50 -12.44
CA PRO A 540 4.64 11.57 -12.42
C PRO A 540 4.01 10.29 -12.93
N SER A 541 2.89 9.89 -12.34
CA SER A 541 2.11 8.75 -12.79
C SER A 541 1.72 8.89 -14.26
N ARG A 542 1.85 7.81 -15.03
CA ARG A 542 1.35 7.75 -16.41
C ARG A 542 -0.14 8.04 -16.52
N PHE A 543 -0.91 7.78 -15.47
CA PHE A 543 -2.32 8.09 -15.43
C PHE A 543 -2.62 9.59 -15.60
N LEU A 544 -1.71 10.47 -15.19
CA LEU A 544 -1.85 11.92 -15.42
C LEU A 544 -1.75 12.30 -16.90
N GLU A 545 -0.97 11.55 -17.69
CA GLU A 545 -0.85 11.76 -19.13
C GLU A 545 -2.05 11.20 -19.91
N GLU A 546 -2.75 10.23 -19.30
CA GLU A 546 -3.96 9.62 -19.85
C GLU A 546 -5.22 10.47 -19.63
N LEU A 547 -5.12 11.62 -18.95
CA LEU A 547 -6.25 12.51 -18.71
C LEU A 547 -6.34 13.62 -19.79
N PRO A 548 -7.56 14.05 -20.19
CA PRO A 548 -7.73 15.08 -21.21
C PRO A 548 -7.29 16.45 -20.69
N ALA A 549 -6.34 17.07 -21.38
CA ALA A 549 -5.80 18.38 -20.99
C ALA A 549 -6.87 19.48 -20.85
N THR A 550 -7.98 19.37 -21.56
CA THR A 550 -9.11 20.31 -21.50
C THR A 550 -9.87 20.27 -20.18
N SER A 551 -9.83 19.16 -19.46
CA SER A 551 -10.47 18.98 -18.16
C SER A 551 -9.51 19.22 -16.98
N LEU A 552 -8.24 19.56 -17.25
CA LEU A 552 -7.22 19.75 -16.22
C LEU A 552 -6.85 21.21 -16.01
N LYS A 553 -6.61 21.58 -14.73
CA LYS A 553 -6.03 22.85 -14.32
C LYS A 553 -4.78 22.60 -13.48
N HIS A 554 -3.61 22.83 -14.07
CA HIS A 554 -2.34 22.75 -13.32
C HIS A 554 -2.19 23.97 -12.42
N LEU A 555 -1.99 23.72 -11.13
CA LEU A 555 -1.80 24.76 -10.11
C LEU A 555 -0.33 25.18 -10.04
N THR A 556 0.59 24.25 -10.26
CA THR A 556 2.02 24.54 -10.39
C THR A 556 2.33 24.88 -11.83
N PRO A 557 3.04 26.01 -12.13
CA PRO A 557 3.37 26.37 -13.50
C PRO A 557 4.20 25.25 -14.15
N LYS A 558 3.74 24.70 -15.27
CA LYS A 558 4.58 23.81 -16.07
C LYS A 558 5.78 24.61 -16.55
N ASN A 559 6.99 24.23 -16.16
CA ASN A 559 8.22 24.70 -16.76
C ASN A 559 8.17 24.36 -18.26
N LYS A 560 7.91 25.33 -19.13
CA LYS A 560 7.78 25.12 -20.58
C LYS A 560 9.09 24.68 -21.23
N ASP A 561 10.20 24.73 -20.52
CA ASP A 561 11.55 24.40 -21.01
C ASP A 561 11.94 22.94 -20.88
N ALA A 562 11.09 22.08 -20.31
CA ALA A 562 11.30 20.62 -20.27
C ALA A 562 10.60 19.88 -21.43
N ARG A 563 10.52 20.50 -22.61
CA ARG A 563 10.13 19.77 -23.83
C ARG A 563 11.33 18.92 -24.29
N TRP A 564 11.23 17.65 -24.10
CA TRP A 564 12.05 16.65 -24.75
C TRP A 564 11.96 16.79 -26.26
N GLY A 565 13.15 16.94 -26.87
CA GLY A 565 13.39 17.35 -28.22
C GLY A 565 12.62 16.59 -29.30
N GLY A 566 11.75 17.31 -29.96
CA GLY A 566 11.47 17.09 -31.37
C GLY A 566 12.55 17.82 -32.17
N ALA A 567 13.34 17.08 -32.92
CA ALA A 567 14.36 17.61 -33.82
C ALA A 567 13.72 18.55 -34.83
N THR A 568 13.92 19.84 -34.66
CA THR A 568 13.82 20.81 -35.76
C THR A 568 15.21 21.10 -36.27
N THR A 569 15.49 20.57 -37.42
CA THR A 569 16.65 20.94 -38.27
C THR A 569 16.65 22.44 -38.47
N THR A 570 17.45 23.18 -37.73
CA THR A 570 17.77 24.57 -38.07
C THR A 570 19.10 24.57 -38.80
N ARG A 571 19.02 24.99 -40.07
CA ARG A 571 20.13 25.24 -40.99
C ARG A 571 21.15 26.15 -40.32
N MET A 572 22.41 25.73 -40.30
CA MET A 572 23.56 26.60 -40.02
C MET A 572 23.69 27.66 -41.12
N PRO A 573 23.98 28.91 -40.78
CA PRO A 573 24.48 29.89 -41.76
C PRO A 573 25.96 29.68 -41.98
N SER A 574 26.36 29.60 -43.24
CA SER A 574 27.74 29.56 -43.73
C SER A 574 28.48 30.83 -43.39
N TRP A 575 29.70 30.69 -42.90
CA TRP A 575 30.66 31.78 -42.79
C TRP A 575 31.19 32.13 -44.19
N SER A 576 31.10 33.41 -44.58
CA SER A 576 31.95 33.97 -45.62
C SER A 576 32.61 35.22 -45.08
N GLU A 577 33.91 35.29 -45.30
CA GLU A 577 34.83 36.39 -44.98
C GLU A 577 34.45 37.70 -45.65
N GLY A 578 34.79 38.84 -45.02
CA GLY A 578 34.79 40.15 -45.66
C GLY A 578 34.91 41.32 -44.71
N SER A 579 36.10 41.82 -44.58
CA SER A 579 36.65 43.04 -44.01
C SER A 579 35.81 44.32 -44.11
N ASP A 580 35.78 45.19 -43.14
CA ASP A 580 36.49 46.48 -43.06
C ASP A 580 35.72 47.68 -42.37
N TRP A 581 36.36 48.31 -41.42
CA TRP A 581 36.45 49.73 -41.05
C TRP A 581 35.22 50.57 -40.58
N GLY A 582 35.41 51.21 -39.41
CA GLY A 582 35.09 52.64 -39.18
C GLY A 582 34.08 52.93 -38.04
N GLY A 583 34.61 53.44 -36.89
CA GLY A 583 33.80 54.07 -35.81
C GLY A 583 33.25 55.44 -36.19
N PRO A 584 32.80 56.34 -35.30
CA PRO A 584 33.00 56.45 -33.84
C PRO A 584 31.76 56.77 -33.00
N ALA A 585 31.90 56.62 -31.71
CA ALA A 585 31.35 57.31 -30.53
C ALA A 585 30.08 58.18 -30.58
N ALA A 586 29.13 57.94 -29.67
CA ALA A 586 28.65 58.95 -28.72
C ALA A 586 27.64 58.41 -27.70
N THR A 587 27.96 58.62 -26.46
CA THR A 587 27.20 59.17 -25.31
C THR A 587 26.12 58.34 -24.61
N VAL A 588 26.43 58.14 -23.33
CA VAL A 588 25.59 57.73 -22.18
C VAL A 588 24.61 58.84 -21.83
N PRO A 589 23.48 58.58 -21.18
CA PRO A 589 23.46 58.90 -19.75
C PRO A 589 22.90 57.79 -18.80
N ARG A 590 23.47 57.87 -17.62
CA ARG A 590 23.13 57.15 -16.40
C ARG A 590 21.73 57.48 -15.90
N SER A 591 21.03 56.45 -15.32
CA SER A 591 20.36 56.68 -14.04
C SER A 591 20.34 55.39 -13.21
N SER A 592 20.64 55.58 -11.97
CA SER A 592 20.80 54.70 -10.85
C SER A 592 19.51 53.96 -10.47
N ASN A 593 19.61 52.67 -10.12
CA ASN A 593 19.13 52.21 -8.80
C ASN A 593 19.70 50.83 -8.45
N SER A 594 20.29 50.84 -7.30
CA SER A 594 20.92 49.73 -6.60
C SER A 594 19.91 48.67 -6.15
N ALA A 595 20.17 47.40 -6.47
CA ALA A 595 19.70 46.26 -5.67
C ALA A 595 20.88 45.33 -5.49
N ILE A 596 21.17 45.05 -4.25
CA ILE A 596 22.25 44.24 -3.72
C ILE A 596 22.02 42.79 -4.08
N THR A 597 22.85 42.20 -4.93
CA THR A 597 22.98 40.77 -5.13
C THR A 597 24.24 40.32 -4.43
N ALA A 598 24.07 39.54 -3.35
CA ALA A 598 25.17 38.82 -2.74
C ALA A 598 25.59 37.63 -3.64
N PRO A 599 26.87 37.33 -3.76
CA PRO A 599 27.34 36.23 -4.59
C PRO A 599 27.12 34.90 -3.87
N ILE A 600 26.46 33.97 -4.55
CA ILE A 600 26.38 32.58 -4.14
C ILE A 600 27.80 31.99 -4.24
N SER A 601 28.39 31.70 -3.10
CA SER A 601 29.67 30.98 -3.00
C SER A 601 29.51 29.57 -3.55
N SER A 602 30.28 29.25 -4.59
CA SER A 602 30.46 27.90 -5.10
C SER A 602 31.16 27.03 -4.06
N LEU A 603 30.41 26.06 -3.51
CA LEU A 603 30.99 24.97 -2.73
C LEU A 603 31.88 24.10 -3.64
N PRO A 604 33.00 23.57 -3.15
CA PRO A 604 33.92 22.77 -3.95
C PRO A 604 33.27 21.44 -4.34
N ARG A 605 33.28 21.15 -5.64
CA ARG A 605 32.83 19.88 -6.21
C ARG A 605 33.74 18.74 -5.69
N LYS A 606 33.16 17.83 -4.91
CA LYS A 606 33.78 16.52 -4.63
C LYS A 606 33.79 15.69 -5.90
N ASP A 607 34.97 15.39 -6.41
CA ASP A 607 35.16 14.46 -7.52
C ASP A 607 34.98 13.03 -6.95
N ASN A 608 33.91 12.34 -7.34
CA ASN A 608 33.54 11.02 -6.78
C ASN A 608 34.30 9.85 -7.40
N GLY A 609 35.39 10.09 -8.15
CA GLY A 609 36.35 9.08 -8.62
C GLY A 609 35.89 8.13 -9.73
N HIS A 610 34.63 8.22 -10.21
CA HIS A 610 34.12 7.35 -11.28
C HIS A 610 33.50 8.09 -12.49
N GLY A 611 33.53 9.42 -12.52
CA GLY A 611 33.19 10.23 -13.69
C GLY A 611 31.68 10.30 -14.07
N PHE A 612 30.79 9.59 -13.37
CA PHE A 612 29.35 9.57 -13.64
C PHE A 612 28.55 10.31 -12.57
N ARG A 613 27.33 10.79 -12.94
CA ARG A 613 26.42 11.53 -12.04
C ARG A 613 25.01 10.96 -12.11
N VAL A 614 24.30 11.00 -10.99
CA VAL A 614 22.87 10.70 -10.96
C VAL A 614 22.13 11.68 -11.88
N GLY A 615 21.21 11.16 -12.68
CA GLY A 615 20.49 11.92 -13.70
C GLY A 615 21.19 12.01 -15.06
N GLN A 616 22.43 11.53 -15.20
CA GLN A 616 23.19 11.55 -16.43
C GLN A 616 22.69 10.48 -17.42
N SER A 617 22.59 10.84 -18.69
CA SER A 617 22.30 9.89 -19.77
C SER A 617 23.54 9.10 -20.12
N VAL A 618 23.40 7.78 -20.26
CA VAL A 618 24.49 6.85 -20.55
C VAL A 618 24.08 5.82 -21.60
N PHE A 619 25.06 5.30 -22.32
CA PHE A 619 24.88 4.20 -23.27
C PHE A 619 25.63 2.97 -22.80
N HIS A 620 24.97 1.82 -22.84
CA HIS A 620 25.55 0.52 -22.58
C HIS A 620 25.44 -0.37 -23.83
N THR A 621 26.52 -1.01 -24.24
CA THR A 621 26.61 -1.79 -25.47
C THR A 621 25.56 -2.91 -25.59
N LYS A 622 25.10 -3.47 -24.48
CA LYS A 622 24.11 -4.55 -24.44
C LYS A 622 22.68 -4.07 -24.17
N PHE A 623 22.51 -2.97 -23.41
CA PHE A 623 21.20 -2.52 -22.95
C PHE A 623 20.71 -1.23 -23.64
N GLY A 624 21.57 -0.59 -24.45
CA GLY A 624 21.25 0.65 -25.15
C GLY A 624 21.33 1.88 -24.28
N GLU A 625 20.55 2.90 -24.63
CA GLU A 625 20.46 4.16 -23.89
C GLU A 625 19.68 4.02 -22.60
N GLY A 626 20.16 4.68 -21.55
CA GLY A 626 19.56 4.70 -20.25
C GLY A 626 19.98 5.92 -19.43
N ARG A 627 19.34 6.12 -18.28
CA ARG A 627 19.63 7.22 -17.36
C ARG A 627 20.01 6.68 -15.99
N ILE A 628 21.05 7.25 -15.39
CA ILE A 628 21.51 6.86 -14.05
C ILE A 628 20.50 7.37 -13.02
N LEU A 629 19.88 6.45 -12.27
CA LEU A 629 18.92 6.75 -11.22
C LEU A 629 19.60 6.91 -9.85
N ALA A 630 20.58 6.07 -9.55
CA ALA A 630 21.32 6.09 -8.30
C ALA A 630 22.76 5.60 -8.50
N ILE A 631 23.68 6.03 -7.65
CA ILE A 631 25.07 5.54 -7.59
C ILE A 631 25.38 5.20 -6.13
N GLU A 632 25.81 3.97 -5.89
CA GLU A 632 26.19 3.47 -4.57
C GLU A 632 27.66 3.03 -4.56
N GLY A 633 28.34 3.24 -3.45
CA GLY A 633 29.74 2.90 -3.25
C GLY A 633 30.71 3.96 -3.78
N GLN A 634 32.02 3.74 -3.56
CA GLN A 634 33.10 4.65 -3.98
C GLN A 634 34.17 3.89 -4.79
N ALA A 635 34.80 4.59 -5.72
CA ALA A 635 35.89 4.08 -6.55
C ALA A 635 35.54 2.78 -7.31
N GLU A 636 36.31 1.73 -7.18
CA GLU A 636 36.14 0.45 -7.92
C GLU A 636 34.91 -0.37 -7.50
N GLN A 637 34.32 -0.10 -6.34
CA GLN A 637 33.12 -0.79 -5.85
C GLN A 637 31.82 -0.04 -6.18
N ALA A 638 31.93 1.10 -6.86
CA ALA A 638 30.75 1.90 -7.21
C ALA A 638 29.82 1.14 -8.17
N LYS A 639 28.53 1.11 -7.83
CA LYS A 639 27.44 0.55 -8.65
C LYS A 639 26.50 1.68 -9.03
N ALA A 640 26.05 1.69 -10.28
CA ALA A 640 25.01 2.59 -10.75
C ALA A 640 23.73 1.81 -11.10
N GLN A 641 22.61 2.30 -10.64
CA GLN A 641 21.31 1.89 -11.13
C GLN A 641 21.01 2.72 -12.39
N VAL A 642 20.89 2.05 -13.52
CA VAL A 642 20.62 2.69 -14.81
C VAL A 642 19.29 2.18 -15.32
N ASN A 643 18.37 3.10 -15.60
CA ASN A 643 17.09 2.76 -16.24
C ASN A 643 17.28 2.85 -17.76
N PHE A 644 17.23 1.71 -18.44
CA PHE A 644 17.36 1.60 -19.87
C PHE A 644 16.01 1.63 -20.57
N ASN A 645 15.90 2.40 -21.65
CA ASN A 645 14.64 2.64 -22.38
C ASN A 645 13.91 1.35 -22.84
N ARG A 646 14.64 0.24 -23.05
CA ARG A 646 14.08 -1.04 -23.52
C ARG A 646 14.18 -2.19 -22.52
N HIS A 647 14.92 -2.01 -21.41
CA HIS A 647 15.27 -3.13 -20.52
C HIS A 647 15.05 -2.81 -19.03
N GLY A 648 14.41 -1.67 -18.70
CA GLY A 648 14.11 -1.24 -17.34
C GLY A 648 15.35 -0.95 -16.49
N ALA A 649 15.15 -0.81 -15.18
CA ALA A 649 16.22 -0.47 -14.24
C ALA A 649 17.11 -1.68 -13.95
N LYS A 650 18.44 -1.49 -14.05
CA LYS A 650 19.45 -2.52 -13.76
C LYS A 650 20.60 -1.92 -12.95
N TRP A 651 21.08 -2.67 -11.98
CA TRP A 651 22.29 -2.35 -11.24
C TRP A 651 23.53 -2.81 -12.00
N LEU A 652 24.46 -1.91 -12.26
CA LEU A 652 25.70 -2.16 -12.98
C LEU A 652 26.88 -1.68 -12.15
N GLN A 653 27.91 -2.51 -12.02
CA GLN A 653 29.16 -2.13 -11.37
C GLN A 653 29.98 -1.25 -12.33
N LEU A 654 30.22 0.01 -11.96
CA LEU A 654 30.79 1.03 -12.84
C LEU A 654 32.19 0.67 -13.35
N ALA A 655 32.98 -0.04 -12.55
CA ALA A 655 34.33 -0.50 -12.94
C ALA A 655 34.34 -1.54 -14.09
N ILE A 656 33.23 -2.29 -14.26
CA ILE A 656 33.14 -3.39 -15.24
C ILE A 656 32.13 -3.05 -16.33
N ALA A 657 31.11 -2.27 -16.03
CA ALA A 657 30.09 -1.86 -16.97
C ALA A 657 30.68 -0.84 -17.95
N LYS A 658 30.72 -1.20 -19.21
CA LYS A 658 31.16 -0.29 -20.31
C LYS A 658 30.04 0.74 -20.57
N LEU A 659 29.87 1.66 -19.62
CA LEU A 659 28.96 2.80 -19.76
C LEU A 659 29.71 3.95 -20.40
N THR A 660 29.09 4.57 -21.40
CA THR A 660 29.57 5.80 -22.04
C THR A 660 28.58 6.91 -21.74
N ALA A 661 29.06 8.05 -21.24
CA ALA A 661 28.21 9.21 -21.04
C ALA A 661 27.71 9.72 -22.40
N ILE A 662 26.43 10.03 -22.49
CA ILE A 662 25.83 10.72 -23.63
C ILE A 662 25.59 12.17 -23.12
N ASP A 663 26.33 13.13 -23.71
CA ASP A 663 26.17 14.57 -23.41
C ASP A 663 24.91 15.14 -24.05
#